data_c73a10ad2ede52a8b748cf29b34ced06
#
_entry.id   c73a10ad2ede52a8b748cf29b34ced06
#
_cell.length_a   1.000
_cell.length_b   1.000
_cell.length_c   1.000
_cell.angle_alpha   90.00
_cell.angle_beta   90.00
_cell.angle_gamma   90.00
#
_symmetry.space_group_name_H-M   'P 1'
#
loop_
_entity.id
_entity.type
_entity.pdbx_description
1 polymer ?
#
loop_
_entity_poly.entity_id
_entity_poly.type
_entity_poly.pdbx_seq_one_letter_code
_entity_poly.pdbx_strand_id
1 'polypeptide(L)'
;MNLVVHSAVTGRARNRQLRIRPLLAALLSAGILLPATVAMAADGDAGRSQPAKTYAIASAPLADVLNRYAAEAGVVLVFDAGQLGGAQSKGLQGKYDVQGGFQALLAGTRYDAVMNNSGGFVLRERPAAAAARGDKTAGAEPESTLQPIHVQASSLGTVERLDREMIGNAAAVNGDMTSMLRINPNVQFDDALLSSATGGEIAPAEISIHGAKAYQNEILLDGVSISNDIDPGNKITTTSPDLIPGAAQSLAVDASILCEIEVLDSNVSAEYGRFVGGVIKSRVCAARKQLGGKVAIGYTSSSWSKLLIDPAREQEFEESSNADLQPRFKKWTYKTTAEARFGDAWGVLVSGVRRTSEIPLNRFTTSNEGTTVSREVTQKREQDTLVVKADYTPATGIHKGEMTLAYAPSNNSYFIENYRDSDYTIKSGGLNLSGRIESRYDLATVTNQLSWSRNKQSRRGEADTYMNWRWSADKNWGDPTLGVNPMSGEGAQGDVDQEIKTAEYKLRAAFTPFNTGPVRHRVASGLELRNQEGTYARLKTQYNYSTVSSLPATGIMARCLGTDGITDTVACSAAPSRQGVGQYFRTEIVYNVGTIDVKAHSSSAYLEDEATWGDFSLRTGVRGDRDSLIGKTNIAPRVKLGWQASDVLALDLGANRYYGRNLFAFAMQEKINALKTQRTRSSSSLVWGAPTATKPSNRLEDMDSPYDDELTAGLTYESHLLAGPLSVRYTHRDGNDQIVRVSRTNQSDCANNSCFIFTNNGQSTTRDITVSWSNARAFKILKSANRFWVAVNKSDTKANYSTYAASYSTAMLNDALVMYDGTVMRYSDIPAANYNRPWTARLGAMTTLPAQHLTINNMLRVRGGFEQILQRGSAVVDGVSLVNFERTNMPRSVALDTVIRWTPRIVKRQELEVKLTIENITNHKNMIAVNDTYASYERGRTIALEIGYDF
;
A
#
# COMPACT_ATOMS: atom_id res chain seq x y z
N MET A 1 21.84 -51.30 16.86
CA MET A 1 21.70 -52.70 16.41
C MET A 1 20.64 -52.70 15.32
N ASN A 2 21.03 -53.00 14.11
CA ASN A 2 20.26 -52.96 12.86
C ASN A 2 18.94 -53.73 12.90
N LEU A 3 17.92 -53.18 12.22
CA LEU A 3 17.17 -53.97 11.25
C LEU A 3 16.42 -53.04 10.27
N VAL A 4 16.78 -53.19 9.04
CA VAL A 4 16.17 -52.67 7.80
C VAL A 4 14.96 -53.53 7.46
N VAL A 5 13.83 -52.93 7.10
CA VAL A 5 12.86 -53.60 6.21
C VAL A 5 12.37 -52.60 5.16
N HIS A 6 12.75 -52.86 3.93
CA HIS A 6 12.19 -52.26 2.72
C HIS A 6 10.73 -52.72 2.52
N SER A 7 9.88 -51.79 2.13
CA SER A 7 8.74 -52.14 1.28
C SER A 7 8.45 -50.98 0.34
N ALA A 8 8.73 -51.21 -0.94
CA ALA A 8 8.42 -50.30 -2.04
C ALA A 8 6.93 -50.41 -2.40
N VAL A 9 6.23 -49.28 -2.45
CA VAL A 9 4.96 -49.21 -3.20
C VAL A 9 5.09 -48.01 -4.16
N THR A 10 5.26 -48.38 -5.43
CA THR A 10 5.27 -47.49 -6.58
C THR A 10 3.87 -46.94 -6.84
N GLY A 11 3.60 -45.71 -6.51
CA GLY A 11 2.43 -44.93 -6.94
C GLY A 11 2.86 -43.89 -7.96
N ARG A 12 2.68 -44.15 -9.25
CA ARG A 12 2.89 -43.16 -10.33
C ARG A 12 1.85 -42.07 -10.25
N ALA A 13 2.18 -40.93 -9.68
CA ALA A 13 1.47 -39.69 -9.92
C ALA A 13 1.83 -39.18 -11.32
N ARG A 14 0.88 -39.19 -12.24
CA ARG A 14 1.00 -38.59 -13.57
C ARG A 14 1.05 -37.07 -13.44
N ASN A 15 2.23 -36.52 -13.41
CA ASN A 15 2.49 -35.11 -13.61
C ASN A 15 2.15 -34.75 -15.07
N ARG A 16 0.96 -34.24 -15.34
CA ARG A 16 0.62 -33.60 -16.61
C ARG A 16 1.31 -32.23 -16.64
N GLN A 17 2.58 -32.21 -16.98
CA GLN A 17 3.23 -30.98 -17.44
C GLN A 17 2.60 -30.59 -18.78
N LEU A 18 1.81 -29.51 -18.80
CA LEU A 18 1.44 -28.85 -20.04
C LEU A 18 2.74 -28.47 -20.80
N ARG A 19 2.93 -29.05 -21.97
CA ARG A 19 4.05 -28.71 -22.88
C ARG A 19 3.75 -27.34 -23.51
N ILE A 20 4.13 -26.25 -22.84
CA ILE A 20 4.10 -24.87 -23.36
C ILE A 20 5.51 -24.46 -23.86
N ARG A 21 6.41 -25.41 -24.02
CA ARG A 21 7.83 -25.14 -24.37
C ARG A 21 8.08 -24.41 -25.70
N PRO A 22 7.35 -24.59 -26.81
CA PRO A 22 7.72 -23.91 -28.05
C PRO A 22 7.22 -22.45 -28.14
N LEU A 23 6.13 -22.06 -27.48
CA LEU A 23 5.63 -20.68 -27.51
C LEU A 23 6.40 -19.75 -26.56
N LEU A 24 6.84 -20.25 -25.40
CA LEU A 24 7.63 -19.45 -24.43
C LEU A 24 9.04 -19.14 -24.94
N ALA A 25 9.68 -20.07 -25.65
CA ALA A 25 11.00 -19.86 -26.22
C ALA A 25 11.00 -18.81 -27.35
N ALA A 26 9.91 -18.76 -28.13
CA ALA A 26 9.76 -17.75 -29.18
C ALA A 26 9.45 -16.34 -28.63
N LEU A 27 8.76 -16.25 -27.47
CA LEU A 27 8.45 -14.98 -26.83
C LEU A 27 9.63 -14.43 -26.01
N LEU A 28 10.44 -15.32 -25.42
CA LEU A 28 11.66 -14.93 -24.70
C LEU A 28 12.77 -14.48 -25.64
N SER A 29 12.88 -15.04 -26.84
CA SER A 29 13.87 -14.65 -27.83
C SER A 29 13.60 -13.29 -28.49
N ALA A 30 12.36 -12.80 -28.46
CA ALA A 30 11.99 -11.47 -28.96
C ALA A 30 12.22 -10.31 -27.96
N GLY A 31 12.42 -10.62 -26.67
CA GLY A 31 12.55 -9.62 -25.59
C GLY A 31 13.95 -9.48 -24.97
N ILE A 32 14.90 -10.35 -25.32
CA ILE A 32 16.25 -10.36 -24.72
C ILE A 32 17.31 -10.30 -25.82
N LEU A 33 17.27 -9.26 -26.64
CA LEU A 33 18.43 -8.81 -27.38
C LEU A 33 18.86 -7.46 -26.82
N LEU A 34 19.65 -7.50 -25.76
CA LEU A 34 20.57 -6.43 -25.42
C LEU A 34 21.71 -6.49 -26.48
N PRO A 35 21.92 -5.48 -27.29
CA PRO A 35 23.14 -5.40 -28.08
C PRO A 35 24.28 -4.95 -27.16
N ALA A 36 25.18 -5.90 -26.83
CA ALA A 36 26.54 -5.54 -26.52
C ALA A 36 27.21 -5.21 -27.85
N THR A 37 27.42 -3.95 -28.07
CA THR A 37 28.43 -3.25 -28.89
C THR A 37 27.82 -1.97 -29.48
N VAL A 38 28.07 -0.88 -28.81
CA VAL A 38 27.97 0.45 -29.41
C VAL A 38 29.31 0.71 -30.05
N ALA A 39 29.38 0.50 -31.37
CA ALA A 39 30.42 1.10 -32.18
C ALA A 39 29.99 2.54 -32.48
N MET A 40 30.79 3.50 -32.03
CA MET A 40 30.63 4.91 -32.36
C MET A 40 30.77 5.09 -33.89
N ALA A 41 29.74 5.69 -34.47
CA ALA A 41 29.91 6.44 -35.71
C ALA A 41 29.30 7.80 -35.46
N ALA A 42 30.17 8.79 -35.28
CA ALA A 42 29.80 10.19 -35.36
C ALA A 42 29.61 10.49 -36.83
N ASP A 43 28.44 11.03 -37.19
CA ASP A 43 28.38 12.04 -38.26
C ASP A 43 27.12 12.88 -38.01
N GLY A 44 27.38 14.19 -37.90
CA GLY A 44 26.38 15.23 -37.80
C GLY A 44 25.63 15.35 -39.13
N ASP A 45 24.36 15.57 -39.00
CA ASP A 45 23.66 16.36 -40.00
C ASP A 45 22.49 17.12 -39.36
N ALA A 46 22.67 18.42 -39.33
CA ALA A 46 21.64 19.36 -38.98
C ALA A 46 20.61 19.45 -40.13
N GLY A 47 19.32 19.31 -39.78
CA GLY A 47 18.25 19.87 -40.56
C GLY A 47 17.91 19.16 -41.87
N ARG A 48 17.25 18.00 -41.79
CA ARG A 48 16.47 17.51 -42.95
C ARG A 48 15.14 18.23 -43.01
N SER A 49 15.12 19.34 -43.79
CA SER A 49 13.85 19.89 -44.31
C SER A 49 13.18 18.79 -45.17
N GLN A 50 11.91 18.44 -44.85
CA GLN A 50 11.12 17.58 -45.73
C GLN A 50 11.01 18.24 -47.12
N PRO A 51 10.99 17.46 -48.22
CA PRO A 51 10.97 18.04 -49.56
C PRO A 51 9.69 18.84 -49.76
N ALA A 52 9.82 20.03 -50.30
CA ALA A 52 8.71 20.97 -50.52
C ALA A 52 7.69 20.35 -51.47
N LYS A 53 6.42 20.32 -51.05
CA LYS A 53 5.26 19.79 -51.81
C LYS A 53 4.39 20.95 -52.28
N THR A 54 3.71 20.76 -53.41
CA THR A 54 2.79 21.75 -53.96
C THR A 54 1.42 21.63 -53.33
N TYR A 55 0.88 22.71 -52.74
CA TYR A 55 -0.41 22.77 -52.08
C TYR A 55 -1.35 23.70 -52.84
N ALA A 56 -2.65 23.37 -52.85
CA ALA A 56 -3.76 24.14 -53.44
C ALA A 56 -4.96 24.13 -52.52
N ILE A 57 -4.86 24.83 -51.36
CA ILE A 57 -5.90 24.88 -50.35
C ILE A 57 -6.68 26.19 -50.52
N ALA A 58 -7.98 26.09 -50.72
CA ALA A 58 -8.87 27.23 -50.89
C ALA A 58 -9.07 28.04 -49.59
N SER A 59 -9.45 29.31 -49.68
CA SER A 59 -9.80 30.14 -48.55
C SER A 59 -10.98 29.59 -47.76
N ALA A 60 -10.84 29.52 -46.41
CA ALA A 60 -11.82 29.02 -45.46
C ALA A 60 -11.46 29.53 -44.03
N PRO A 61 -12.25 29.26 -42.99
CA PRO A 61 -11.84 29.51 -41.62
C PRO A 61 -10.44 28.96 -41.35
N LEU A 62 -9.63 29.73 -40.69
CA LEU A 62 -8.19 29.40 -40.47
C LEU A 62 -7.98 28.04 -39.81
N ALA A 63 -8.85 27.66 -38.90
CA ALA A 63 -8.85 26.34 -38.28
C ALA A 63 -8.99 25.19 -39.29
N ASP A 64 -9.90 25.36 -40.24
CA ASP A 64 -10.16 24.34 -41.26
C ASP A 64 -9.01 24.23 -42.27
N VAL A 65 -8.42 25.41 -42.64
CA VAL A 65 -7.29 25.47 -43.56
C VAL A 65 -6.05 24.84 -42.91
N LEU A 66 -5.79 25.08 -41.61
CA LEU A 66 -4.70 24.50 -40.87
C LEU A 66 -4.85 22.97 -40.75
N ASN A 67 -6.05 22.50 -40.48
CA ASN A 67 -6.32 21.06 -40.41
C ASN A 67 -6.15 20.37 -41.79
N ARG A 68 -6.62 21.00 -42.87
CA ARG A 68 -6.42 20.50 -44.25
C ARG A 68 -4.96 20.48 -44.61
N TYR A 69 -4.22 21.55 -44.32
CA TYR A 69 -2.81 21.64 -44.58
C TYR A 69 -2.00 20.56 -43.82
N ALA A 70 -2.27 20.38 -42.50
CA ALA A 70 -1.65 19.36 -41.72
C ALA A 70 -1.89 17.94 -42.24
N ALA A 71 -3.16 17.65 -42.66
CA ALA A 71 -3.53 16.38 -43.27
C ALA A 71 -2.81 16.15 -44.62
N GLU A 72 -2.76 17.16 -45.51
CA GLU A 72 -2.07 17.07 -46.79
C GLU A 72 -0.54 17.01 -46.66
N ALA A 73 0.02 17.66 -45.62
CA ALA A 73 1.43 17.61 -45.31
C ALA A 73 1.84 16.30 -44.60
N GLY A 74 0.86 15.51 -44.14
CA GLY A 74 1.12 14.26 -43.42
C GLY A 74 1.66 14.42 -42.00
N VAL A 75 1.33 15.57 -41.36
CA VAL A 75 1.78 15.90 -40.01
C VAL A 75 0.59 16.07 -39.06
N VAL A 76 0.81 15.85 -37.79
CA VAL A 76 -0.17 16.09 -36.75
C VAL A 76 -0.03 17.54 -36.26
N LEU A 77 -1.11 18.33 -36.36
CA LEU A 77 -1.21 19.66 -35.76
C LEU A 77 -2.19 19.62 -34.60
N VAL A 78 -1.74 20.03 -33.43
CA VAL A 78 -2.59 20.12 -32.22
C VAL A 78 -2.81 21.59 -31.88
N PHE A 79 -4.05 22.03 -31.85
CA PHE A 79 -4.46 23.36 -31.42
C PHE A 79 -5.91 23.36 -30.96
N ASP A 80 -6.27 24.35 -30.17
CA ASP A 80 -7.64 24.63 -29.81
C ASP A 80 -8.23 25.58 -30.84
N ALA A 81 -9.29 25.12 -31.56
CA ALA A 81 -9.94 25.94 -32.58
C ALA A 81 -10.54 27.26 -32.04
N GLY A 82 -10.88 27.30 -30.73
CA GLY A 82 -11.35 28.47 -30.01
C GLY A 82 -10.28 29.58 -29.93
N GLN A 83 -9.00 29.22 -29.93
CA GLN A 83 -7.88 30.18 -29.86
C GLN A 83 -7.80 31.06 -31.13
N LEU A 84 -8.28 30.55 -32.28
CA LEU A 84 -8.20 31.28 -33.53
C LEU A 84 -9.35 32.27 -33.75
N GLY A 85 -10.30 32.35 -32.82
CA GLY A 85 -11.34 33.40 -32.76
C GLY A 85 -12.13 33.66 -34.05
N GLY A 86 -12.36 32.62 -34.89
CA GLY A 86 -13.06 32.76 -36.15
C GLY A 86 -12.24 33.40 -37.27
N ALA A 87 -10.91 33.54 -37.13
CA ALA A 87 -10.04 34.07 -38.16
C ALA A 87 -10.17 33.35 -39.49
N GLN A 88 -10.19 34.12 -40.60
CA GLN A 88 -10.26 33.62 -41.95
C GLN A 88 -8.88 33.51 -42.60
N SER A 89 -8.63 32.41 -43.30
CA SER A 89 -7.41 32.21 -44.07
C SER A 89 -7.69 32.47 -45.58
N LYS A 90 -6.71 33.09 -46.26
CA LYS A 90 -6.78 33.21 -47.72
C LYS A 90 -6.47 31.91 -48.46
N GLY A 91 -6.24 30.80 -47.72
CA GLY A 91 -5.79 29.54 -48.27
C GLY A 91 -4.30 29.50 -48.51
N LEU A 92 -3.78 28.44 -49.11
CA LEU A 92 -2.37 28.25 -49.43
C LEU A 92 -2.24 27.71 -50.84
N GLN A 93 -1.53 28.46 -51.70
CA GLN A 93 -1.17 28.02 -53.07
C GLN A 93 0.31 28.15 -53.28
N GLY A 94 0.93 27.09 -53.80
CA GLY A 94 2.36 27.12 -54.11
C GLY A 94 3.14 25.92 -53.51
N LYS A 95 4.45 25.99 -53.66
CA LYS A 95 5.34 24.93 -53.19
C LYS A 95 5.95 25.31 -51.84
N TYR A 96 5.63 24.55 -50.79
CA TYR A 96 6.09 24.79 -49.41
C TYR A 96 6.63 23.51 -48.80
N ASP A 97 7.63 23.65 -47.97
CA ASP A 97 7.95 22.64 -46.96
C ASP A 97 6.93 22.76 -45.78
N VAL A 98 6.90 21.78 -44.92
CA VAL A 98 5.87 21.69 -43.86
C VAL A 98 5.89 22.92 -42.95
N GLN A 99 7.08 23.42 -42.58
CA GLN A 99 7.21 24.56 -41.67
C GLN A 99 6.90 25.88 -42.39
N GLY A 100 7.36 26.04 -43.63
CA GLY A 100 7.07 27.22 -44.43
C GLY A 100 5.59 27.37 -44.77
N GLY A 101 4.84 26.29 -45.00
CA GLY A 101 3.40 26.32 -45.20
C GLY A 101 2.64 26.76 -43.95
N PHE A 102 3.01 26.29 -42.77
CA PHE A 102 2.44 26.81 -41.52
C PHE A 102 2.78 28.27 -41.28
N GLN A 103 4.01 28.72 -41.57
CA GLN A 103 4.39 30.11 -41.45
C GLN A 103 3.58 31.02 -42.40
N ALA A 104 3.32 30.55 -43.65
CA ALA A 104 2.54 31.29 -44.61
C ALA A 104 1.05 31.40 -44.19
N LEU A 105 0.48 30.32 -43.66
CA LEU A 105 -0.89 30.29 -43.18
C LEU A 105 -1.12 31.11 -41.90
N LEU A 106 -0.11 31.19 -41.05
CA LEU A 106 -0.15 31.90 -39.78
C LEU A 106 0.38 33.34 -39.88
N ALA A 107 0.84 33.75 -41.09
CA ALA A 107 1.33 35.10 -41.31
C ALA A 107 0.22 36.16 -41.00
N GLY A 108 0.57 37.11 -40.14
CA GLY A 108 -0.39 38.12 -39.66
C GLY A 108 -1.25 37.67 -38.48
N THR A 109 -1.07 36.48 -37.99
CA THR A 109 -1.65 36.05 -36.73
C THR A 109 -0.60 36.15 -35.58
N ARG A 110 -1.08 36.06 -34.37
CA ARG A 110 -0.20 36.01 -33.18
C ARG A 110 0.35 34.59 -32.87
N TYR A 111 0.15 33.63 -33.75
CA TYR A 111 0.55 32.27 -33.55
C TYR A 111 1.64 31.81 -34.49
N ASP A 112 2.50 30.92 -33.96
CA ASP A 112 3.46 30.16 -34.74
C ASP A 112 3.21 28.65 -34.56
N ALA A 113 3.37 27.86 -35.62
CA ALA A 113 3.36 26.39 -35.51
C ALA A 113 4.78 25.93 -35.17
N VAL A 114 4.95 25.43 -33.97
CA VAL A 114 6.22 24.94 -33.46
C VAL A 114 6.18 23.43 -33.46
N MET A 115 7.21 22.80 -34.02
CA MET A 115 7.34 21.35 -33.97
C MET A 115 7.50 20.93 -32.52
N ASN A 116 6.57 20.08 -32.06
CA ASN A 116 6.69 19.49 -30.72
C ASN A 116 7.66 18.30 -30.74
N ASN A 117 8.08 17.89 -29.59
CA ASN A 117 9.03 16.82 -29.42
C ASN A 117 8.56 15.43 -29.91
N SER A 118 7.31 15.26 -30.31
CA SER A 118 6.76 14.03 -30.90
C SER A 118 6.71 14.05 -32.44
N GLY A 119 7.31 15.06 -33.08
CA GLY A 119 7.31 15.22 -34.54
C GLY A 119 5.99 15.77 -35.11
N GLY A 120 5.05 16.18 -34.26
CA GLY A 120 3.85 16.92 -34.63
C GLY A 120 4.07 18.44 -34.44
N PHE A 121 3.08 19.24 -34.83
CA PHE A 121 3.08 20.70 -34.66
C PHE A 121 2.05 21.12 -33.60
N VAL A 122 2.40 22.16 -32.82
CA VAL A 122 1.51 22.82 -31.86
C VAL A 122 1.49 24.31 -32.17
N LEU A 123 0.30 24.93 -32.17
CA LEU A 123 0.23 26.39 -32.25
C LEU A 123 0.66 26.99 -30.91
N ARG A 124 1.63 27.88 -30.98
CA ARG A 124 2.14 28.65 -29.84
C ARG A 124 2.00 30.13 -30.12
N GLU A 125 1.58 30.89 -29.12
CA GLU A 125 1.52 32.34 -29.23
C GLU A 125 2.95 32.93 -29.30
N ARG A 126 3.18 33.86 -30.24
CA ARG A 126 4.48 34.49 -30.45
C ARG A 126 4.76 35.48 -29.32
N PRO A 127 5.92 35.41 -28.62
CA PRO A 127 6.26 36.39 -27.62
C PRO A 127 6.32 37.78 -28.25
N ALA A 128 5.64 38.77 -27.67
CA ALA A 128 5.66 40.13 -28.17
C ALA A 128 7.08 40.71 -28.02
N ALA A 129 7.73 41.02 -29.15
CA ALA A 129 8.94 41.82 -29.16
C ALA A 129 8.61 43.24 -28.64
N ALA A 130 9.38 43.76 -27.71
CA ALA A 130 9.20 45.06 -27.08
C ALA A 130 9.16 46.21 -28.09
N ALA A 131 7.99 46.76 -28.34
CA ALA A 131 7.82 48.10 -28.93
C ALA A 131 6.74 48.84 -28.15
N ALA A 132 7.11 50.00 -27.69
CA ALA A 132 6.44 50.87 -26.75
C ALA A 132 5.03 51.35 -27.15
N ARG A 133 4.21 51.56 -26.13
CA ARG A 133 3.04 52.42 -25.93
C ARG A 133 1.65 51.88 -26.26
N GLY A 134 0.84 51.83 -25.21
CA GLY A 134 -0.54 52.27 -25.16
C GLY A 134 -1.61 51.24 -24.93
N ASP A 135 -2.00 51.15 -23.71
CA ASP A 135 -3.38 51.01 -23.16
C ASP A 135 -4.17 49.68 -23.23
N LYS A 136 -4.35 49.20 -22.03
CA LYS A 136 -5.52 48.49 -21.39
C LYS A 136 -6.05 47.18 -21.88
N THR A 137 -6.11 46.32 -20.84
CA THR A 137 -6.88 45.10 -20.59
C THR A 137 -6.23 43.78 -21.02
N ALA A 138 -5.42 43.21 -20.09
CA ALA A 138 -4.93 41.86 -20.13
C ALA A 138 -5.97 40.92 -19.46
N GLY A 139 -6.58 40.04 -20.24
CA GLY A 139 -7.22 38.87 -19.71
C GLY A 139 -6.17 37.83 -19.33
N ALA A 140 -6.07 37.49 -18.05
CA ALA A 140 -5.14 36.46 -17.55
C ALA A 140 -5.59 35.09 -17.98
N GLU A 141 -4.70 34.30 -18.58
CA GLU A 141 -4.87 32.86 -18.74
C GLU A 141 -4.84 32.13 -17.40
N PRO A 142 -5.69 31.13 -17.19
CA PRO A 142 -5.70 30.35 -15.95
C PRO A 142 -4.65 29.26 -15.99
N GLU A 143 -3.53 29.47 -15.29
CA GLU A 143 -2.61 28.37 -14.94
C GLU A 143 -3.21 27.50 -13.82
N SER A 144 -3.29 26.22 -14.11
CA SER A 144 -3.71 25.18 -13.17
C SER A 144 -2.67 24.97 -12.08
N THR A 145 -3.18 24.85 -10.85
CA THR A 145 -2.57 24.21 -9.66
C THR A 145 -1.06 24.29 -9.51
N LEU A 146 -0.64 24.86 -8.37
CA LEU A 146 0.72 24.74 -7.84
C LEU A 146 1.16 23.27 -7.85
N GLN A 147 1.83 22.87 -8.91
CA GLN A 147 2.71 21.70 -8.85
C GLN A 147 4.08 22.21 -8.43
N PRO A 148 4.82 21.50 -7.56
CA PRO A 148 6.22 21.82 -7.33
C PRO A 148 6.91 21.91 -8.70
N ILE A 149 7.91 22.80 -8.81
CA ILE A 149 8.77 22.83 -10.00
C ILE A 149 9.48 21.48 -10.05
N HIS A 150 8.79 20.50 -10.59
CA HIS A 150 9.44 19.41 -11.26
C HIS A 150 9.76 19.99 -12.63
N VAL A 151 11.03 20.01 -13.00
CA VAL A 151 11.39 19.97 -14.41
C VAL A 151 10.37 19.03 -15.02
N GLN A 152 9.44 19.52 -15.85
CA GLN A 152 8.36 18.68 -16.42
C GLN A 152 9.00 17.65 -17.35
N ALA A 153 9.60 16.62 -16.77
CA ALA A 153 9.89 15.41 -17.47
C ALA A 153 8.54 14.83 -17.86
N SER A 154 8.19 15.05 -19.08
CA SER A 154 7.21 14.37 -19.93
C SER A 154 5.92 13.81 -19.24
N SER A 155 4.83 13.87 -19.97
CA SER A 155 3.52 13.22 -19.73
C SER A 155 3.55 11.69 -19.50
N LEU A 156 4.74 11.07 -19.47
CA LEU A 156 4.93 9.65 -19.16
C LEU A 156 5.11 9.47 -17.65
N GLY A 157 4.44 8.44 -17.08
CA GLY A 157 4.59 8.09 -15.66
C GLY A 157 6.04 7.83 -15.28
N THR A 158 6.41 8.23 -14.07
CA THR A 158 7.72 8.00 -13.44
C THR A 158 7.60 6.95 -12.35
N VAL A 159 8.71 6.59 -11.71
CA VAL A 159 8.67 5.68 -10.54
C VAL A 159 7.90 6.26 -9.34
N GLU A 160 7.75 7.58 -9.27
CA GLU A 160 6.99 8.30 -8.24
C GLU A 160 5.53 8.50 -8.64
N ARG A 161 5.21 8.51 -9.94
CA ARG A 161 3.88 8.73 -10.48
C ARG A 161 3.53 7.70 -11.55
N LEU A 162 2.56 6.85 -11.24
CA LEU A 162 2.04 5.81 -12.12
C LEU A 162 0.81 6.33 -12.85
N ASP A 163 0.87 6.39 -14.16
CA ASP A 163 -0.29 6.68 -15.01
C ASP A 163 -1.15 5.40 -15.25
N ARG A 164 -2.29 5.57 -15.88
CA ARG A 164 -3.21 4.47 -16.20
C ARG A 164 -2.55 3.35 -17.01
N GLU A 165 -1.63 3.68 -17.92
CA GLU A 165 -0.94 2.70 -18.74
C GLU A 165 0.02 1.86 -17.89
N MET A 166 0.79 2.50 -17.02
CA MET A 166 1.70 1.82 -16.09
C MET A 166 0.92 0.94 -15.10
N ILE A 167 -0.18 1.45 -14.53
CA ILE A 167 -1.06 0.69 -13.64
C ILE A 167 -1.62 -0.54 -14.36
N GLY A 168 -2.12 -0.38 -15.58
CA GLY A 168 -2.69 -1.48 -16.39
C GLY A 168 -1.69 -2.56 -16.76
N ASN A 169 -0.41 -2.22 -16.88
CA ASN A 169 0.69 -3.13 -17.24
C ASN A 169 1.58 -3.52 -16.05
N ALA A 170 1.22 -3.16 -14.81
CA ALA A 170 1.97 -3.56 -13.63
C ALA A 170 1.75 -5.04 -13.29
N ALA A 171 2.82 -5.70 -12.83
CA ALA A 171 2.77 -7.07 -12.36
C ALA A 171 2.33 -7.10 -10.89
N ALA A 172 1.03 -7.24 -10.66
CA ALA A 172 0.45 -7.39 -9.32
C ALA A 172 -0.76 -8.33 -9.40
N VAL A 173 -0.56 -9.57 -9.00
CA VAL A 173 -1.59 -10.63 -9.08
C VAL A 173 -2.81 -10.28 -8.25
N ASN A 174 -2.64 -9.69 -7.07
CA ASN A 174 -3.75 -9.25 -6.24
C ASN A 174 -4.39 -7.93 -6.71
N GLY A 175 -3.72 -7.12 -7.57
CA GLY A 175 -4.27 -5.91 -8.17
C GLY A 175 -4.65 -4.81 -7.18
N ASP A 176 -4.19 -4.86 -5.93
CA ASP A 176 -4.39 -3.79 -4.96
C ASP A 176 -3.49 -2.58 -5.26
N MET A 177 -3.91 -1.40 -4.80
CA MET A 177 -3.26 -0.14 -5.10
C MET A 177 -1.80 -0.11 -4.62
N THR A 178 -1.52 -0.58 -3.41
CA THR A 178 -0.16 -0.53 -2.84
C THR A 178 0.80 -1.49 -3.53
N SER A 179 0.33 -2.63 -4.03
CA SER A 179 1.15 -3.55 -4.83
C SER A 179 1.67 -2.94 -6.13
N MET A 180 1.00 -1.89 -6.69
CA MET A 180 1.48 -1.17 -7.86
C MET A 180 2.77 -0.40 -7.57
N LEU A 181 3.02 -0.03 -6.32
CA LEU A 181 4.18 0.74 -5.90
C LEU A 181 5.49 -0.09 -5.86
N ARG A 182 5.46 -1.36 -6.27
CA ARG A 182 6.66 -2.19 -6.43
C ARG A 182 7.69 -1.61 -7.40
N ILE A 183 7.30 -0.69 -8.25
CA ILE A 183 8.20 0.02 -9.18
C ILE A 183 9.07 1.05 -8.43
N ASN A 184 8.57 1.66 -7.35
CA ASN A 184 9.28 2.67 -6.58
C ASN A 184 10.31 2.01 -5.64
N PRO A 185 11.62 2.31 -5.73
CA PRO A 185 12.65 1.69 -4.91
C PRO A 185 12.63 2.16 -3.44
N ASN A 186 12.03 3.33 -3.14
CA ASN A 186 11.89 3.86 -1.78
C ASN A 186 10.74 3.18 -1.01
N VAL A 187 9.93 2.37 -1.70
CA VAL A 187 8.84 1.60 -1.10
C VAL A 187 9.32 0.18 -0.80
N GLN A 188 9.39 -0.15 0.47
CA GLN A 188 9.68 -1.50 0.94
C GLN A 188 8.37 -2.19 1.34
N PHE A 189 8.29 -3.48 1.04
CA PHE A 189 7.11 -4.32 1.32
C PHE A 189 7.39 -5.21 2.52
N ASP A 190 6.34 -5.51 3.28
CA ASP A 190 6.39 -6.54 4.29
C ASP A 190 6.67 -7.90 3.62
N ASP A 191 7.76 -8.55 4.02
CA ASP A 191 8.19 -9.84 3.47
C ASP A 191 7.16 -10.95 3.74
N ALA A 192 6.38 -10.88 4.81
CA ALA A 192 5.34 -11.84 5.13
C ALA A 192 4.25 -11.92 4.04
N LEU A 193 3.92 -10.80 3.39
CA LEU A 193 2.94 -10.75 2.29
C LEU A 193 3.45 -11.41 0.99
N LEU A 194 4.75 -11.56 0.86
CA LEU A 194 5.38 -12.23 -0.28
C LEU A 194 5.54 -13.73 -0.07
N SER A 195 5.25 -14.23 1.13
CA SER A 195 5.48 -15.60 1.54
C SER A 195 4.79 -16.63 0.63
N SER A 196 5.49 -17.73 0.36
CA SER A 196 4.92 -18.95 -0.24
C SER A 196 3.84 -19.56 0.65
N ALA A 197 3.95 -19.40 1.96
CA ALA A 197 3.06 -20.05 2.92
C ALA A 197 1.63 -19.46 2.88
N THR A 198 1.46 -18.19 2.48
CA THR A 198 0.17 -17.48 2.49
C THR A 198 -0.30 -17.09 1.08
N GLY A 199 -0.08 -17.97 0.11
CA GLY A 199 -0.39 -17.72 -1.31
C GLY A 199 -1.85 -17.35 -1.59
N GLY A 200 -2.80 -17.79 -0.78
CA GLY A 200 -4.23 -17.54 -0.90
C GLY A 200 -4.69 -16.15 -0.42
N GLU A 201 -3.89 -15.39 0.33
CA GLU A 201 -4.31 -14.09 0.85
C GLU A 201 -4.47 -13.04 -0.25
N ILE A 202 -5.49 -12.15 -0.07
CA ILE A 202 -5.86 -11.08 -1.01
C ILE A 202 -5.82 -9.68 -0.39
N ALA A 203 -5.41 -9.57 0.87
CA ALA A 203 -5.29 -8.29 1.55
C ALA A 203 -4.31 -7.35 0.81
N PRO A 204 -4.55 -6.02 0.85
CA PRO A 204 -3.60 -5.05 0.31
C PRO A 204 -2.22 -5.17 0.94
N ALA A 205 -1.19 -4.94 0.13
CA ALA A 205 0.19 -4.96 0.60
C ALA A 205 0.46 -3.85 1.62
N GLU A 206 1.11 -4.19 2.72
CA GLU A 206 1.64 -3.21 3.66
C GLU A 206 3.02 -2.74 3.22
N ILE A 207 3.24 -1.44 3.27
CA ILE A 207 4.43 -0.80 2.73
C ILE A 207 5.05 0.20 3.71
N SER A 208 6.36 0.30 3.66
CA SER A 208 7.18 1.29 4.34
C SER A 208 7.75 2.28 3.32
N ILE A 209 7.75 3.55 3.68
CA ILE A 209 8.45 4.61 2.96
C ILE A 209 9.48 5.21 3.91
N HIS A 210 10.76 5.24 3.52
CA HIS A 210 11.88 5.72 4.36
C HIS A 210 11.90 5.12 5.77
N GLY A 211 11.68 3.80 5.89
CA GLY A 211 11.73 3.07 7.16
C GLY A 211 10.53 3.27 8.09
N ALA A 212 9.59 4.15 7.76
CA ALA A 212 8.35 4.33 8.51
C ALA A 212 7.48 3.06 8.50
N LYS A 213 6.68 2.85 9.53
CA LYS A 213 5.77 1.70 9.60
C LYS A 213 4.59 1.90 8.66
N ALA A 214 3.97 0.83 8.19
CA ALA A 214 2.90 0.90 7.20
C ALA A 214 1.75 1.85 7.60
N TYR A 215 1.39 1.85 8.89
CA TYR A 215 0.35 2.74 9.44
C TYR A 215 0.79 4.20 9.57
N GLN A 216 2.04 4.54 9.35
CA GLN A 216 2.59 5.90 9.42
C GLN A 216 2.55 6.63 8.08
N ASN A 217 2.12 5.98 7.00
CA ASN A 217 1.85 6.60 5.72
C ASN A 217 0.44 7.16 5.66
N GLU A 218 0.22 8.27 4.95
CA GLU A 218 -1.12 8.76 4.63
C GLU A 218 -1.52 8.28 3.23
N ILE A 219 -2.69 7.66 3.13
CA ILE A 219 -3.19 7.09 1.88
C ILE A 219 -4.48 7.80 1.49
N LEU A 220 -4.48 8.42 0.31
CA LEU A 220 -5.56 9.27 -0.17
C LEU A 220 -6.20 8.70 -1.43
N LEU A 221 -7.54 8.67 -1.46
CA LEU A 221 -8.36 8.41 -2.64
C LEU A 221 -9.15 9.67 -3.00
N ASP A 222 -8.92 10.26 -4.17
CA ASP A 222 -9.49 11.55 -4.58
C ASP A 222 -9.37 12.65 -3.49
N GLY A 223 -8.22 12.68 -2.75
CA GLY A 223 -7.93 13.64 -1.70
C GLY A 223 -8.51 13.32 -0.32
N VAL A 224 -9.24 12.22 -0.16
CA VAL A 224 -9.80 11.76 1.11
C VAL A 224 -8.99 10.62 1.69
N SER A 225 -8.70 10.69 2.99
CA SER A 225 -7.96 9.64 3.70
C SER A 225 -8.73 8.32 3.72
N ILE A 226 -8.06 7.26 3.27
CA ILE A 226 -8.48 5.87 3.43
C ILE A 226 -7.54 5.10 4.35
N SER A 227 -6.73 5.80 5.12
CA SER A 227 -5.89 5.22 6.17
C SER A 227 -6.74 4.72 7.33
N ASN A 228 -6.30 3.66 7.99
CA ASN A 228 -6.99 3.12 9.16
C ASN A 228 -6.52 3.83 10.43
N ASP A 229 -7.41 4.58 11.08
CA ASP A 229 -7.14 5.29 12.33
C ASP A 229 -7.60 4.49 13.58
N ILE A 230 -8.22 3.31 13.43
CA ILE A 230 -8.70 2.50 14.57
C ILE A 230 -7.53 1.79 15.25
N ASP A 231 -7.07 0.68 14.69
CA ASP A 231 -5.97 -0.13 15.23
C ASP A 231 -5.21 -0.83 14.08
N PRO A 232 -4.43 -0.09 13.28
CA PRO A 232 -3.77 -0.66 12.09
C PRO A 232 -2.58 -1.57 12.41
N GLY A 233 -1.97 -1.44 13.58
CA GLY A 233 -0.75 -2.19 13.96
C GLY A 233 -1.02 -3.55 14.58
N ASN A 234 -2.27 -3.85 14.94
CA ASN A 234 -2.62 -5.14 15.51
C ASN A 234 -2.76 -6.22 14.43
N LYS A 235 -1.99 -7.29 14.57
CA LYS A 235 -2.00 -8.45 13.64
C LYS A 235 -2.48 -9.75 14.30
N ILE A 236 -2.84 -9.70 15.59
CA ILE A 236 -3.24 -10.89 16.35
C ILE A 236 -4.66 -11.32 15.96
N THR A 237 -4.78 -12.50 15.37
CA THR A 237 -6.07 -13.02 14.86
C THR A 237 -6.81 -13.93 15.84
N THR A 238 -6.08 -14.77 16.57
CA THR A 238 -6.66 -15.94 17.26
C THR A 238 -6.67 -15.85 18.77
N THR A 239 -5.82 -15.05 19.41
CA THR A 239 -5.60 -15.10 20.85
C THR A 239 -6.11 -13.88 21.63
N SER A 240 -6.59 -12.84 20.97
CA SER A 240 -7.10 -11.64 21.63
C SER A 240 -8.60 -11.50 21.48
N PRO A 241 -9.37 -11.62 22.58
CA PRO A 241 -10.80 -11.39 22.55
C PRO A 241 -11.17 -9.92 22.35
N ASP A 242 -10.30 -8.98 22.72
CA ASP A 242 -10.58 -7.54 22.69
C ASP A 242 -10.25 -6.87 21.36
N LEU A 243 -9.30 -7.42 20.62
CA LEU A 243 -8.75 -6.76 19.44
C LEU A 243 -9.18 -7.51 18.16
N ILE A 244 -9.38 -6.74 17.10
CA ILE A 244 -9.61 -7.26 15.75
C ILE A 244 -8.35 -6.95 14.92
N PRO A 245 -7.84 -7.88 14.11
CA PRO A 245 -6.70 -7.60 13.23
C PRO A 245 -6.99 -6.45 12.29
N GLY A 246 -6.06 -5.50 12.22
CA GLY A 246 -6.14 -4.31 11.38
C GLY A 246 -5.14 -4.35 10.21
N ALA A 247 -5.36 -3.46 9.24
CA ALA A 247 -4.46 -3.15 8.16
C ALA A 247 -4.23 -1.63 8.10
N ALA A 248 -3.15 -1.17 7.46
CA ALA A 248 -2.86 0.25 7.32
C ALA A 248 -3.94 1.01 6.52
N GLN A 249 -4.63 0.30 5.61
CA GLN A 249 -5.74 0.83 4.83
C GLN A 249 -7.09 0.41 5.42
N SER A 250 -8.02 1.36 5.52
CA SER A 250 -9.42 1.11 5.92
C SER A 250 -10.29 0.62 4.74
N LEU A 251 -9.93 0.98 3.52
CA LEU A 251 -10.57 0.56 2.28
C LEU A 251 -9.55 -0.14 1.37
N ALA A 252 -9.85 -1.35 0.96
CA ALA A 252 -9.03 -2.10 0.03
C ALA A 252 -9.48 -1.80 -1.41
N VAL A 253 -8.82 -0.83 -2.06
CA VAL A 253 -9.18 -0.35 -3.39
C VAL A 253 -8.42 -1.11 -4.47
N ASP A 254 -9.14 -1.60 -5.50
CA ASP A 254 -8.51 -2.21 -6.68
C ASP A 254 -7.90 -1.14 -7.59
N ALA A 255 -6.66 -1.36 -8.03
CA ALA A 255 -5.95 -0.39 -8.85
C ALA A 255 -6.54 -0.19 -10.25
N SER A 256 -7.35 -1.13 -10.77
CA SER A 256 -7.93 -1.01 -12.11
C SER A 256 -8.93 0.15 -12.27
N ILE A 257 -9.46 0.67 -11.15
CA ILE A 257 -10.34 1.84 -11.15
C ILE A 257 -9.57 3.17 -11.11
N LEU A 258 -8.26 3.12 -10.91
CA LEU A 258 -7.41 4.29 -10.75
C LEU A 258 -6.79 4.70 -12.08
N CYS A 259 -6.70 6.01 -12.30
CA CYS A 259 -6.00 6.60 -13.43
C CYS A 259 -4.62 7.13 -13.06
N GLU A 260 -4.38 7.29 -11.78
CA GLU A 260 -3.12 7.83 -11.29
C GLU A 260 -2.86 7.36 -9.86
N ILE A 261 -1.62 7.01 -9.56
CA ILE A 261 -1.10 6.81 -8.22
C ILE A 261 0.21 7.59 -8.12
N GLU A 262 0.32 8.47 -7.13
CA GLU A 262 1.49 9.30 -6.88
C GLU A 262 2.00 9.06 -5.46
N VAL A 263 3.31 8.92 -5.31
CA VAL A 263 3.99 8.79 -4.02
C VAL A 263 4.77 10.06 -3.74
N LEU A 264 4.40 10.75 -2.67
CA LEU A 264 5.14 11.90 -2.14
C LEU A 264 5.98 11.37 -0.97
N ASP A 265 7.23 11.05 -1.24
CA ASP A 265 8.11 10.42 -0.27
C ASP A 265 9.04 11.41 0.45
N SER A 266 9.31 12.58 -0.12
CA SER A 266 10.20 13.61 0.44
C SER A 266 9.81 15.01 -0.03
N ASN A 267 10.25 16.05 0.69
CA ASN A 267 9.92 17.45 0.40
C ASN A 267 8.41 17.69 0.20
N VAL A 268 7.59 17.05 1.06
CA VAL A 268 6.13 17.11 0.91
C VAL A 268 5.60 18.49 1.27
N SER A 269 4.69 19.05 0.45
CA SER A 269 4.06 20.36 0.66
C SER A 269 3.35 20.47 2.01
N ALA A 270 3.26 21.69 2.56
CA ALA A 270 2.52 21.99 3.79
C ALA A 270 1.01 21.67 3.70
N GLU A 271 0.48 21.50 2.50
CA GLU A 271 -0.87 21.01 2.25
C GLU A 271 -1.16 19.66 2.93
N TYR A 272 -0.13 18.77 3.01
CA TYR A 272 -0.29 17.41 3.54
C TYR A 272 0.20 17.29 4.97
N GLY A 273 -0.59 16.63 5.80
CA GLY A 273 -0.27 16.31 7.21
C GLY A 273 -0.58 14.86 7.56
N ARG A 274 -0.46 14.52 8.86
CA ARG A 274 -0.86 13.22 9.42
C ARG A 274 -0.02 12.03 8.93
N PHE A 275 1.24 12.24 8.58
CA PHE A 275 2.18 11.19 8.16
C PHE A 275 3.59 11.48 8.70
N VAL A 276 4.38 10.43 8.88
CA VAL A 276 5.83 10.51 9.08
C VAL A 276 6.58 9.71 7.99
N GLY A 277 5.95 8.74 7.33
CA GLY A 277 6.50 8.02 6.18
C GLY A 277 6.37 8.82 4.89
N GLY A 278 5.30 8.65 4.17
CA GLY A 278 5.00 9.35 2.92
C GLY A 278 3.50 9.51 2.71
N VAL A 279 3.13 10.20 1.63
CA VAL A 279 1.75 10.35 1.20
C VAL A 279 1.55 9.63 -0.13
N ILE A 280 0.60 8.71 -0.17
CA ILE A 280 0.20 8.00 -1.37
C ILE A 280 -1.12 8.60 -1.84
N LYS A 281 -1.09 9.25 -3.00
CA LYS A 281 -2.27 9.86 -3.62
C LYS A 281 -2.75 8.98 -4.75
N SER A 282 -4.02 8.65 -4.73
CA SER A 282 -4.66 7.94 -5.83
C SER A 282 -5.87 8.70 -6.36
N ARG A 283 -6.08 8.62 -7.66
CA ARG A 283 -7.19 9.28 -8.33
C ARG A 283 -8.02 8.29 -9.13
N VAL A 284 -9.31 8.27 -8.84
CA VAL A 284 -10.31 7.51 -9.60
C VAL A 284 -10.45 8.09 -11.00
N CYS A 285 -10.58 7.22 -12.01
CA CYS A 285 -10.81 7.65 -13.38
C CYS A 285 -12.12 8.43 -13.53
N ALA A 286 -12.11 9.47 -14.38
CA ALA A 286 -13.32 10.11 -14.87
C ALA A 286 -13.83 9.44 -16.16
N ALA A 287 -15.11 9.60 -16.47
CA ALA A 287 -15.70 9.09 -17.69
C ALA A 287 -15.07 9.75 -18.93
N ARG A 288 -14.73 8.94 -19.93
CA ARG A 288 -14.09 9.38 -21.19
C ARG A 288 -14.96 9.14 -22.41
N LYS A 289 -15.73 8.04 -22.39
CA LYS A 289 -16.59 7.66 -23.51
C LYS A 289 -17.95 8.31 -23.36
N GLN A 290 -18.60 8.62 -24.48
CA GLN A 290 -20.00 9.05 -24.45
C GLN A 290 -20.91 7.97 -23.88
N LEU A 291 -20.68 6.73 -24.23
CA LEU A 291 -21.23 5.54 -23.63
C LEU A 291 -20.25 4.40 -23.86
N GLY A 292 -19.91 3.67 -22.83
CA GLY A 292 -19.01 2.54 -22.94
C GLY A 292 -18.87 1.80 -21.64
N GLY A 293 -18.13 0.71 -21.67
CA GLY A 293 -17.86 -0.08 -20.50
C GLY A 293 -16.81 -1.12 -20.73
N LYS A 294 -16.43 -1.79 -19.65
CA LYS A 294 -15.48 -2.90 -19.65
C LYS A 294 -15.94 -3.97 -18.67
N VAL A 295 -15.86 -5.21 -19.07
CA VAL A 295 -16.02 -6.37 -18.18
C VAL A 295 -14.75 -7.21 -18.27
N ALA A 296 -14.31 -7.80 -17.17
CA ALA A 296 -13.16 -8.69 -17.17
C ALA A 296 -13.29 -9.76 -16.08
N ILE A 297 -12.68 -10.91 -16.35
CA ILE A 297 -12.56 -12.03 -15.41
C ILE A 297 -11.09 -12.44 -15.31
N GLY A 298 -10.59 -12.58 -14.08
CA GLY A 298 -9.23 -13.01 -13.78
C GLY A 298 -9.19 -14.27 -12.94
N TYR A 299 -8.17 -15.09 -13.12
CA TYR A 299 -7.96 -16.33 -12.40
C TYR A 299 -6.48 -16.60 -12.09
N THR A 300 -6.21 -17.10 -10.90
CA THR A 300 -4.95 -17.74 -10.50
C THR A 300 -5.20 -18.79 -9.43
N SER A 301 -4.26 -19.71 -9.23
CA SER A 301 -4.39 -20.78 -8.24
C SER A 301 -3.03 -21.31 -7.79
N SER A 302 -3.02 -22.12 -6.72
CA SER A 302 -1.82 -22.85 -6.28
C SER A 302 -1.23 -23.74 -7.38
N SER A 303 -2.05 -24.33 -8.26
CA SER A 303 -1.56 -25.14 -9.38
C SER A 303 -0.85 -24.32 -10.47
N TRP A 304 -1.08 -22.98 -10.52
CA TRP A 304 -0.42 -22.04 -11.41
C TRP A 304 0.71 -21.26 -10.69
N SER A 305 0.99 -21.66 -9.45
CA SER A 305 2.00 -21.03 -8.60
C SER A 305 3.01 -22.06 -8.14
N LYS A 306 4.28 -21.69 -8.10
CA LYS A 306 5.30 -22.51 -7.44
C LYS A 306 5.43 -22.02 -5.99
N LEU A 307 4.87 -22.77 -5.07
CA LEU A 307 5.07 -22.54 -3.65
C LEU A 307 6.41 -23.16 -3.25
N LEU A 308 7.26 -22.34 -2.64
CA LEU A 308 8.61 -22.73 -2.21
C LEU A 308 8.60 -22.87 -0.70
N ILE A 309 8.68 -24.08 -0.24
CA ILE A 309 8.63 -24.44 1.19
C ILE A 309 9.95 -25.10 1.59
N ASP A 310 10.35 -24.93 2.85
CA ASP A 310 11.49 -25.64 3.41
C ASP A 310 11.15 -27.13 3.53
N PRO A 311 12.05 -28.04 3.11
CA PRO A 311 11.80 -29.48 3.24
C PRO A 311 11.46 -29.93 4.67
N ALA A 312 12.00 -29.24 5.68
CA ALA A 312 11.69 -29.53 7.08
C ALA A 312 10.23 -29.26 7.47
N ARG A 313 9.49 -28.46 6.66
CA ARG A 313 8.07 -28.12 6.89
C ARG A 313 7.14 -28.62 5.79
N GLU A 314 7.61 -29.39 4.82
CA GLU A 314 6.80 -29.77 3.65
C GLU A 314 5.56 -30.56 4.07
N GLN A 315 5.71 -31.52 5.00
CA GLN A 315 4.56 -32.29 5.50
C GLN A 315 3.58 -31.42 6.28
N GLU A 316 4.06 -30.58 7.21
CA GLU A 316 3.23 -29.62 7.97
C GLU A 316 2.46 -28.69 7.02
N PHE A 317 3.11 -28.26 5.94
CA PHE A 317 2.49 -27.39 4.93
C PHE A 317 1.41 -28.12 4.12
N GLU A 318 1.69 -29.28 3.57
CA GLU A 318 0.74 -30.02 2.73
C GLU A 318 -0.49 -30.51 3.51
N GLU A 319 -0.33 -30.84 4.79
CA GLU A 319 -1.39 -31.31 5.69
C GLU A 319 -1.95 -30.20 6.60
N SER A 320 -1.66 -28.93 6.29
CA SER A 320 -1.93 -27.81 7.18
C SER A 320 -3.38 -27.66 7.58
N SER A 321 -3.59 -27.42 8.86
CA SER A 321 -4.81 -26.89 9.49
C SER A 321 -4.70 -25.41 9.86
N ASN A 322 -3.56 -24.77 9.61
CA ASN A 322 -3.24 -23.41 9.99
C ASN A 322 -3.46 -22.42 8.84
N ALA A 323 -4.15 -21.31 9.11
CA ALA A 323 -4.40 -20.26 8.13
C ALA A 323 -3.12 -19.58 7.60
N ASP A 324 -2.00 -19.69 8.33
CA ASP A 324 -0.70 -19.13 7.92
C ASP A 324 0.09 -20.10 7.01
N LEU A 325 -0.45 -21.29 6.75
CA LEU A 325 0.12 -22.33 5.88
C LEU A 325 -0.94 -22.78 4.86
N GLN A 326 -0.90 -22.25 3.65
CA GLN A 326 -1.96 -22.39 2.63
C GLN A 326 -1.44 -23.15 1.40
N PRO A 327 -1.40 -24.49 1.44
CA PRO A 327 -0.87 -25.30 0.34
C PRO A 327 -1.71 -25.21 -0.94
N ARG A 328 -3.00 -24.97 -0.75
CA ARG A 328 -3.97 -24.90 -1.87
C ARG A 328 -4.78 -23.62 -1.80
N PHE A 329 -4.99 -23.00 -2.96
CA PHE A 329 -5.89 -21.86 -3.11
C PHE A 329 -6.40 -21.73 -4.56
N LYS A 330 -7.55 -21.05 -4.72
CA LYS A 330 -8.10 -20.61 -6.00
C LYS A 330 -8.57 -19.19 -5.84
N LYS A 331 -8.11 -18.27 -6.71
CA LYS A 331 -8.52 -16.87 -6.72
C LYS A 331 -9.25 -16.50 -8.00
N TRP A 332 -10.36 -15.79 -7.84
CA TRP A 332 -11.12 -15.20 -8.94
C TRP A 332 -11.21 -13.69 -8.77
N THR A 333 -11.16 -12.97 -9.88
CA THR A 333 -11.39 -11.52 -9.91
C THR A 333 -12.37 -11.19 -11.00
N TYR A 334 -13.45 -10.51 -10.65
CA TYR A 334 -14.49 -10.05 -11.57
C TYR A 334 -14.46 -8.54 -11.56
N LYS A 335 -14.40 -7.91 -12.75
CA LYS A 335 -14.36 -6.46 -12.92
C LYS A 335 -15.43 -6.02 -13.89
N THR A 336 -16.11 -4.92 -13.55
CA THR A 336 -17.05 -4.26 -14.44
C THR A 336 -16.88 -2.76 -14.31
N THR A 337 -16.94 -2.05 -15.43
CA THR A 337 -16.93 -0.60 -15.47
C THR A 337 -17.92 -0.16 -16.53
N ALA A 338 -18.74 0.82 -16.19
CA ALA A 338 -19.61 1.52 -17.12
C ALA A 338 -19.31 3.01 -17.03
N GLU A 339 -19.24 3.69 -18.16
CA GLU A 339 -18.99 5.12 -18.22
C GLU A 339 -19.91 5.79 -19.25
N ALA A 340 -20.36 6.99 -18.92
CA ALA A 340 -21.16 7.80 -19.82
C ALA A 340 -20.81 9.29 -19.69
N ARG A 341 -20.79 10.01 -20.80
CA ARG A 341 -20.76 11.47 -20.84
C ARG A 341 -22.05 12.02 -21.39
N PHE A 342 -22.62 12.98 -20.68
CA PHE A 342 -23.87 13.67 -21.06
C PHE A 342 -23.51 15.09 -21.51
N GLY A 343 -23.52 15.31 -22.81
CA GLY A 343 -22.91 16.50 -23.42
C GLY A 343 -21.42 16.58 -23.11
N ASP A 344 -20.87 17.80 -23.13
CA ASP A 344 -19.45 18.04 -22.87
C ASP A 344 -19.15 18.26 -21.39
N ALA A 345 -20.16 18.53 -20.56
CA ALA A 345 -19.99 18.99 -19.18
C ALA A 345 -20.03 17.86 -18.15
N TRP A 346 -20.90 16.86 -18.30
CA TRP A 346 -21.13 15.85 -17.29
C TRP A 346 -20.53 14.51 -17.66
N GLY A 347 -19.85 13.90 -16.73
CA GLY A 347 -19.36 12.53 -16.82
C GLY A 347 -19.81 11.70 -15.63
N VAL A 348 -20.13 10.42 -15.85
CA VAL A 348 -20.43 9.45 -14.80
C VAL A 348 -19.69 8.16 -15.11
N LEU A 349 -18.99 7.64 -14.09
CA LEU A 349 -18.31 6.34 -14.12
C LEU A 349 -18.78 5.51 -12.94
N VAL A 350 -19.15 4.27 -13.20
CA VAL A 350 -19.45 3.25 -12.18
C VAL A 350 -18.51 2.08 -12.41
N SER A 351 -17.79 1.68 -11.37
CA SER A 351 -16.87 0.54 -11.45
C SER A 351 -17.06 -0.38 -10.25
N GLY A 352 -17.19 -1.67 -10.52
CA GLY A 352 -17.27 -2.75 -9.53
C GLY A 352 -16.15 -3.76 -9.72
N VAL A 353 -15.51 -4.16 -8.62
CA VAL A 353 -14.53 -5.25 -8.61
C VAL A 353 -14.88 -6.20 -7.47
N ARG A 354 -14.98 -7.50 -7.77
CA ARG A 354 -15.08 -8.55 -6.75
C ARG A 354 -13.90 -9.48 -6.87
N ARG A 355 -13.21 -9.72 -5.76
CA ARG A 355 -12.13 -10.69 -5.65
C ARG A 355 -12.46 -11.70 -4.58
N THR A 356 -12.26 -12.99 -4.91
CA THR A 356 -12.49 -14.09 -3.98
C THR A 356 -11.26 -14.99 -3.96
N SER A 357 -11.00 -15.60 -2.81
CA SER A 357 -10.02 -16.66 -2.65
C SER A 357 -10.60 -17.77 -1.79
N GLU A 358 -10.49 -19.00 -2.27
CA GLU A 358 -10.84 -20.23 -1.56
C GLU A 358 -9.55 -20.92 -1.14
N ILE A 359 -9.45 -21.25 0.17
CA ILE A 359 -8.27 -21.81 0.80
C ILE A 359 -8.70 -23.09 1.55
N PRO A 360 -8.61 -24.26 0.90
CA PRO A 360 -8.87 -25.56 1.55
C PRO A 360 -7.76 -25.87 2.55
N LEU A 361 -8.14 -26.15 3.79
CA LEU A 361 -7.26 -26.55 4.89
C LEU A 361 -7.82 -27.77 5.59
N ASN A 362 -6.98 -28.53 6.25
CA ASN A 362 -7.42 -29.63 7.08
C ASN A 362 -7.96 -29.12 8.42
N ARG A 363 -9.00 -29.75 8.93
CA ARG A 363 -9.53 -29.49 10.27
C ARG A 363 -9.66 -30.81 11.01
N PHE A 364 -9.03 -30.91 12.15
CA PHE A 364 -9.19 -32.06 13.02
C PHE A 364 -10.57 -32.02 13.72
N THR A 365 -11.19 -33.15 13.87
CA THR A 365 -12.50 -33.32 14.50
C THR A 365 -12.61 -34.73 15.09
N THR A 366 -13.60 -34.97 15.95
CA THR A 366 -13.89 -36.29 16.50
C THR A 366 -14.81 -37.04 15.54
N SER A 367 -14.47 -38.29 15.18
CA SER A 367 -15.35 -39.19 14.42
C SER A 367 -16.51 -39.71 15.27
N ASN A 368 -17.49 -40.32 14.63
CA ASN A 368 -18.61 -41.01 15.34
C ASN A 368 -18.13 -42.17 16.24
N GLU A 369 -16.93 -42.67 15.99
CA GLU A 369 -16.29 -43.73 16.78
C GLU A 369 -15.43 -43.18 17.92
N GLY A 370 -15.41 -41.86 18.12
CA GLY A 370 -14.64 -41.18 19.18
C GLY A 370 -13.14 -41.02 18.90
N THR A 371 -12.71 -41.24 17.65
CA THR A 371 -11.31 -41.04 17.25
C THR A 371 -11.11 -39.69 16.56
N THR A 372 -9.90 -39.12 16.68
CA THR A 372 -9.54 -37.90 15.95
C THR A 372 -9.36 -38.19 14.47
N VAL A 373 -10.03 -37.44 13.62
CA VAL A 373 -9.95 -37.54 12.16
C VAL A 373 -9.75 -36.15 11.57
N SER A 374 -9.11 -36.06 10.41
CA SER A 374 -8.95 -34.86 9.65
C SER A 374 -9.94 -34.78 8.49
N ARG A 375 -10.54 -33.63 8.25
CA ARG A 375 -11.37 -33.35 7.06
C ARG A 375 -10.99 -32.01 6.45
N GLU A 376 -11.15 -31.88 5.14
CA GLU A 376 -10.94 -30.62 4.45
C GLU A 376 -12.10 -29.64 4.71
N VAL A 377 -11.74 -28.40 5.06
CA VAL A 377 -12.66 -27.27 5.24
C VAL A 377 -12.10 -26.06 4.49
N THR A 378 -12.93 -25.40 3.70
CA THR A 378 -12.50 -24.26 2.90
C THR A 378 -12.72 -22.94 3.66
N GLN A 379 -11.65 -22.24 3.96
CA GLN A 379 -11.69 -20.83 4.35
C GLN A 379 -11.85 -19.93 3.12
N LYS A 380 -12.56 -18.81 3.26
CA LYS A 380 -12.81 -17.87 2.18
C LYS A 380 -12.25 -16.49 2.52
N ARG A 381 -11.73 -15.81 1.48
CA ARG A 381 -11.41 -14.40 1.51
C ARG A 381 -12.20 -13.73 0.40
N GLU A 382 -12.96 -12.69 0.74
CA GLU A 382 -13.79 -11.96 -0.21
C GLU A 382 -13.53 -10.47 -0.04
N GLN A 383 -13.39 -9.77 -1.16
CA GLN A 383 -13.17 -8.33 -1.21
C GLN A 383 -13.97 -7.75 -2.36
N ASP A 384 -14.83 -6.80 -2.06
CA ASP A 384 -15.59 -6.05 -3.04
C ASP A 384 -15.12 -4.59 -3.09
N THR A 385 -15.20 -3.97 -4.24
CA THR A 385 -14.98 -2.54 -4.44
C THR A 385 -16.04 -2.03 -5.39
N LEU A 386 -16.83 -1.06 -4.97
CA LEU A 386 -17.75 -0.31 -5.81
C LEU A 386 -17.36 1.16 -5.75
N VAL A 387 -17.14 1.76 -6.90
CA VAL A 387 -16.88 3.19 -7.01
C VAL A 387 -17.82 3.81 -8.00
N VAL A 388 -18.42 4.94 -7.61
CA VAL A 388 -19.22 5.81 -8.49
C VAL A 388 -18.55 7.17 -8.47
N LYS A 389 -18.17 7.67 -9.65
CA LYS A 389 -17.62 9.01 -9.82
C LYS A 389 -18.48 9.78 -10.80
N ALA A 390 -18.90 10.98 -10.38
CA ALA A 390 -19.53 11.97 -11.24
C ALA A 390 -18.62 13.19 -11.35
N ASP A 391 -18.43 13.70 -12.55
CA ASP A 391 -17.66 14.92 -12.81
C ASP A 391 -18.50 15.92 -13.59
N TYR A 392 -18.30 17.19 -13.26
CA TYR A 392 -18.90 18.33 -13.95
C TYR A 392 -17.79 19.30 -14.36
N THR A 393 -17.64 19.50 -15.64
CA THR A 393 -16.67 20.43 -16.22
C THR A 393 -17.37 21.26 -17.31
N PRO A 394 -17.96 22.43 -16.94
CA PRO A 394 -18.66 23.28 -17.91
C PRO A 394 -17.68 23.92 -18.88
N ALA A 395 -18.16 24.34 -20.03
CA ALA A 395 -17.36 24.98 -21.07
C ALA A 395 -16.68 26.27 -20.59
N THR A 396 -17.29 26.99 -19.65
CA THR A 396 -16.68 28.18 -19.01
C THR A 396 -15.45 27.87 -18.16
N GLY A 397 -15.33 26.64 -17.64
CA GLY A 397 -14.22 26.22 -16.78
C GLY A 397 -14.13 26.93 -15.43
N ILE A 398 -15.06 27.86 -15.11
CA ILE A 398 -15.04 28.68 -13.88
C ILE A 398 -15.28 27.79 -12.65
N HIS A 399 -16.28 26.94 -12.74
CA HIS A 399 -16.62 26.01 -11.65
C HIS A 399 -16.52 24.56 -12.16
N LYS A 400 -15.73 23.75 -11.47
CA LYS A 400 -15.64 22.32 -11.74
C LYS A 400 -16.08 21.56 -10.49
N GLY A 401 -16.81 20.48 -10.67
CA GLY A 401 -17.30 19.65 -9.58
C GLY A 401 -16.92 18.19 -9.79
N GLU A 402 -16.62 17.52 -8.68
CA GLU A 402 -16.42 16.07 -8.65
C GLU A 402 -17.15 15.51 -7.42
N MET A 403 -17.78 14.36 -7.60
CA MET A 403 -18.35 13.57 -6.52
C MET A 403 -17.87 12.14 -6.65
N THR A 404 -17.36 11.59 -5.57
CA THR A 404 -16.88 10.20 -5.53
C THR A 404 -17.52 9.47 -4.36
N LEU A 405 -18.10 8.31 -4.63
CA LEU A 405 -18.55 7.33 -3.65
C LEU A 405 -17.68 6.08 -3.83
N ALA A 406 -17.05 5.63 -2.75
CA ALA A 406 -16.28 4.39 -2.73
C ALA A 406 -16.81 3.50 -1.59
N TYR A 407 -17.20 2.28 -1.92
CA TYR A 407 -17.63 1.26 -0.98
C TYR A 407 -16.77 0.02 -1.17
N ALA A 408 -15.98 -0.36 -0.16
CA ALA A 408 -15.04 -1.45 -0.27
C ALA A 408 -15.06 -2.36 0.97
N PRO A 409 -16.05 -3.26 1.08
CA PRO A 409 -16.10 -4.25 2.14
C PRO A 409 -15.22 -5.46 1.86
N SER A 410 -14.74 -6.10 2.92
CA SER A 410 -14.15 -7.44 2.88
C SER A 410 -14.83 -8.36 3.89
N ASN A 411 -14.84 -9.66 3.59
CA ASN A 411 -15.42 -10.70 4.41
C ASN A 411 -14.54 -11.94 4.35
N ASN A 412 -13.90 -12.28 5.47
CA ASN A 412 -12.93 -13.35 5.56
C ASN A 412 -13.39 -14.38 6.59
N SER A 413 -13.45 -15.65 6.23
CA SER A 413 -13.79 -16.74 7.13
C SER A 413 -12.54 -17.49 7.58
N TYR A 414 -12.53 -17.90 8.84
CA TYR A 414 -11.43 -18.61 9.51
C TYR A 414 -11.98 -19.64 10.48
N PHE A 415 -11.14 -20.56 10.89
CA PHE A 415 -11.29 -21.36 12.10
C PHE A 415 -9.95 -21.37 12.87
N ILE A 416 -9.97 -21.73 14.15
CA ILE A 416 -8.76 -21.83 14.94
C ILE A 416 -8.26 -23.28 14.88
N GLU A 417 -6.99 -23.44 14.55
CA GLU A 417 -6.32 -24.73 14.48
C GLU A 417 -6.45 -25.49 15.80
N ASN A 418 -6.81 -26.79 15.73
CA ASN A 418 -7.01 -27.68 16.88
C ASN A 418 -8.13 -27.26 17.85
N TYR A 419 -9.09 -26.40 17.38
CA TYR A 419 -10.24 -25.99 18.18
C TYR A 419 -11.56 -26.47 17.56
N ARG A 420 -12.45 -26.98 18.41
CA ARG A 420 -13.85 -27.25 18.07
C ARG A 420 -14.67 -25.97 18.24
N ASP A 421 -15.76 -25.79 17.49
CA ASP A 421 -16.70 -24.67 17.57
C ASP A 421 -15.98 -23.31 17.47
N SER A 422 -15.00 -23.23 16.55
CA SER A 422 -14.04 -22.14 16.47
C SER A 422 -14.16 -21.32 15.19
N ASP A 423 -15.23 -21.53 14.41
CA ASP A 423 -15.44 -20.78 13.19
C ASP A 423 -15.69 -19.30 13.50
N TYR A 424 -15.03 -18.41 12.79
CA TYR A 424 -15.26 -16.98 12.91
C TYR A 424 -15.08 -16.26 11.57
N THR A 425 -15.72 -15.10 11.49
CA THR A 425 -15.59 -14.22 10.33
C THR A 425 -15.06 -12.87 10.76
N ILE A 426 -14.16 -12.31 9.95
CA ILE A 426 -13.70 -10.93 10.06
C ILE A 426 -14.22 -10.17 8.83
N LYS A 427 -15.03 -9.13 9.10
CA LYS A 427 -15.48 -8.18 8.08
C LYS A 427 -14.82 -6.86 8.32
N SER A 428 -14.29 -6.25 7.26
CA SER A 428 -13.68 -4.92 7.33
C SER A 428 -14.02 -4.10 6.09
N GLY A 429 -13.67 -2.82 6.11
CA GLY A 429 -13.94 -1.89 5.03
C GLY A 429 -14.98 -0.85 5.39
N GLY A 430 -15.54 -0.19 4.40
CA GLY A 430 -16.48 0.89 4.67
C GLY A 430 -16.95 1.64 3.44
N LEU A 431 -17.53 2.79 3.71
CA LEU A 431 -18.07 3.74 2.74
C LEU A 431 -17.33 5.06 2.87
N ASN A 432 -16.94 5.63 1.74
CA ASN A 432 -16.39 6.96 1.64
C ASN A 432 -17.20 7.75 0.59
N LEU A 433 -17.73 8.89 0.97
CA LEU A 433 -18.44 9.84 0.10
C LEU A 433 -17.71 11.16 0.14
N SER A 434 -17.39 11.72 -1.01
CA SER A 434 -16.77 13.04 -1.11
C SER A 434 -17.35 13.86 -2.25
N GLY A 435 -17.42 15.18 -2.02
CA GLY A 435 -17.75 16.17 -3.02
C GLY A 435 -16.67 17.24 -3.02
N ARG A 436 -16.17 17.59 -4.20
CA ARG A 436 -15.16 18.62 -4.41
C ARG A 436 -15.68 19.62 -5.45
N ILE A 437 -15.52 20.89 -5.13
CA ILE A 437 -15.82 22.01 -6.05
C ILE A 437 -14.58 22.87 -6.15
N GLU A 438 -14.09 23.05 -7.36
CA GLU A 438 -13.02 24.00 -7.69
C GLU A 438 -13.64 25.21 -8.40
N SER A 439 -13.39 26.39 -7.88
CA SER A 439 -13.91 27.66 -8.42
C SER A 439 -12.75 28.59 -8.72
N ARG A 440 -12.70 29.11 -9.93
CA ARG A 440 -11.69 30.05 -10.37
C ARG A 440 -12.20 31.47 -10.26
N TYR A 441 -11.47 32.28 -9.52
CA TYR A 441 -11.68 33.72 -9.37
C TYR A 441 -10.41 34.45 -9.82
N ASP A 442 -10.51 35.73 -10.07
CA ASP A 442 -9.37 36.57 -10.50
C ASP A 442 -8.21 36.51 -9.49
N LEU A 443 -8.52 36.49 -8.20
CA LEU A 443 -7.54 36.51 -7.12
C LEU A 443 -6.99 35.12 -6.79
N ALA A 444 -7.80 34.07 -6.91
CA ALA A 444 -7.42 32.73 -6.49
C ALA A 444 -8.31 31.64 -7.10
N THR A 445 -7.74 30.46 -7.24
CA THR A 445 -8.53 29.21 -7.42
C THR A 445 -8.82 28.65 -6.04
N VAL A 446 -10.12 28.55 -5.71
CA VAL A 446 -10.59 28.04 -4.43
C VAL A 446 -11.15 26.64 -4.62
N THR A 447 -10.67 25.70 -3.85
CA THR A 447 -11.17 24.31 -3.81
C THR A 447 -11.81 24.05 -2.46
N ASN A 448 -13.07 23.66 -2.49
CA ASN A 448 -13.82 23.17 -1.32
C ASN A 448 -14.02 21.67 -1.48
N GLN A 449 -13.71 20.93 -0.45
CA GLN A 449 -13.96 19.48 -0.40
C GLN A 449 -14.68 19.14 0.90
N LEU A 450 -15.80 18.46 0.80
CA LEU A 450 -16.52 17.87 1.91
C LEU A 450 -16.49 16.36 1.75
N SER A 451 -16.16 15.65 2.82
CA SER A 451 -16.18 14.19 2.82
C SER A 451 -16.81 13.63 4.09
N TRP A 452 -17.38 12.46 3.93
CA TRP A 452 -17.89 11.65 5.02
C TRP A 452 -17.48 10.20 4.79
N SER A 453 -16.97 9.56 5.84
CA SER A 453 -16.58 8.15 5.77
C SER A 453 -17.08 7.39 7.00
N ARG A 454 -17.36 6.12 6.79
CA ARG A 454 -17.68 5.15 7.82
C ARG A 454 -16.90 3.88 7.57
N ASN A 455 -15.93 3.60 8.43
CA ASN A 455 -15.10 2.41 8.36
C ASN A 455 -15.39 1.51 9.54
N LYS A 456 -15.58 0.22 9.27
CA LYS A 456 -15.96 -0.76 10.27
C LYS A 456 -15.11 -2.01 10.17
N GLN A 457 -14.75 -2.55 11.32
CA GLN A 457 -14.16 -3.88 11.48
C GLN A 457 -15.05 -4.68 12.43
N SER A 458 -15.35 -5.92 12.08
CA SER A 458 -16.22 -6.77 12.87
C SER A 458 -15.64 -8.16 12.95
N ARG A 459 -15.72 -8.79 14.12
CA ARG A 459 -15.53 -10.23 14.27
C ARG A 459 -16.85 -10.84 14.73
N ARG A 460 -17.19 -11.99 14.15
CA ARG A 460 -18.32 -12.85 14.54
C ARG A 460 -17.79 -14.25 14.77
N GLY A 461 -17.90 -14.73 15.99
CA GLY A 461 -17.48 -16.08 16.38
C GLY A 461 -18.67 -17.02 16.47
N GLU A 462 -18.42 -18.31 16.25
CA GLU A 462 -19.42 -19.38 16.39
C GLU A 462 -19.81 -19.56 17.86
N ALA A 463 -18.86 -19.39 18.79
CA ALA A 463 -19.04 -19.58 20.22
C ALA A 463 -18.67 -18.34 21.03
N ASP A 464 -19.28 -18.22 22.20
CA ASP A 464 -19.03 -17.16 23.19
C ASP A 464 -18.10 -17.66 24.32
N THR A 465 -17.39 -18.74 24.09
CA THR A 465 -16.40 -19.34 25.01
C THR A 465 -15.09 -19.54 24.29
N TYR A 466 -14.00 -19.53 25.03
CA TYR A 466 -12.66 -19.85 24.53
C TYR A 466 -11.90 -20.62 25.61
N MET A 467 -11.55 -21.91 25.32
CA MET A 467 -10.93 -22.83 26.26
C MET A 467 -9.76 -23.55 25.62
N ASN A 468 -8.59 -23.48 26.24
CA ASN A 468 -7.36 -24.13 25.78
C ASN A 468 -7.18 -25.49 26.42
N TRP A 469 -8.12 -26.43 26.18
CA TRP A 469 -7.98 -27.79 26.66
C TRP A 469 -6.73 -28.47 26.09
N ARG A 470 -6.15 -29.39 26.87
CA ARG A 470 -5.21 -30.37 26.37
C ARG A 470 -5.97 -31.57 25.84
N TRP A 471 -5.40 -32.25 24.86
CA TRP A 471 -5.98 -33.47 24.33
C TRP A 471 -6.20 -34.51 25.44
N SER A 472 -7.38 -35.11 25.51
CA SER A 472 -7.79 -36.12 26.47
C SER A 472 -8.88 -37.03 25.87
N ALA A 473 -9.29 -38.06 26.57
CA ALA A 473 -10.25 -39.05 26.04
C ALA A 473 -11.62 -38.42 25.67
N ASP A 474 -12.01 -37.33 26.35
CA ASP A 474 -13.24 -36.55 26.10
C ASP A 474 -13.01 -35.23 25.36
N LYS A 475 -11.76 -34.84 25.19
CA LYS A 475 -11.33 -33.65 24.44
C LYS A 475 -10.35 -34.07 23.37
N ASN A 476 -10.85 -34.77 22.31
CA ASN A 476 -10.03 -35.51 21.35
C ASN A 476 -10.18 -35.01 19.90
N TRP A 477 -10.49 -33.73 19.69
CA TRP A 477 -10.66 -33.17 18.36
C TRP A 477 -9.45 -32.39 17.83
N GLY A 478 -8.40 -32.18 18.62
CA GLY A 478 -7.14 -31.62 18.18
C GLY A 478 -6.19 -32.67 17.63
N ASP A 479 -5.13 -32.26 16.93
CA ASP A 479 -4.10 -33.16 16.44
C ASP A 479 -3.37 -33.85 17.59
N PRO A 480 -3.51 -35.19 17.76
CA PRO A 480 -2.86 -35.87 18.86
C PRO A 480 -1.36 -36.06 18.68
N THR A 481 -0.78 -35.73 17.52
CA THR A 481 0.65 -35.95 17.23
C THR A 481 1.52 -34.78 17.64
N LEU A 482 0.92 -33.62 17.94
CA LEU A 482 1.63 -32.38 18.25
C LEU A 482 2.19 -32.38 19.67
N GLY A 483 3.46 -32.71 19.81
CA GLY A 483 4.22 -32.58 21.07
C GLY A 483 3.75 -33.47 22.21
N VAL A 484 4.21 -33.18 23.42
CA VAL A 484 3.95 -34.00 24.64
C VAL A 484 2.55 -33.77 25.21
N ASN A 485 2.02 -32.53 25.06
CA ASN A 485 0.71 -32.11 25.53
C ASN A 485 -0.05 -31.42 24.39
N PRO A 486 -0.57 -32.19 23.41
CA PRO A 486 -1.27 -31.62 22.28
C PRO A 486 -2.49 -30.81 22.73
N MET A 487 -2.76 -29.73 22.02
CA MET A 487 -3.92 -28.90 22.28
C MET A 487 -5.19 -29.50 21.65
N SER A 488 -6.30 -29.39 22.34
CA SER A 488 -7.61 -29.71 21.84
C SER A 488 -8.60 -28.66 22.35
N GLY A 489 -8.44 -27.44 21.84
CA GLY A 489 -9.18 -26.27 22.32
C GLY A 489 -10.64 -26.27 21.90
N GLU A 490 -11.43 -25.37 22.47
CA GLU A 490 -12.85 -25.23 22.21
C GLU A 490 -13.27 -23.76 22.19
N GLY A 491 -14.09 -23.41 21.20
CA GLY A 491 -14.70 -22.10 21.10
C GLY A 491 -13.92 -21.06 20.30
N ALA A 492 -14.47 -19.85 20.25
CA ALA A 492 -14.00 -18.71 19.48
C ALA A 492 -13.85 -17.46 20.36
N GLN A 493 -13.45 -16.32 19.78
CA GLN A 493 -13.14 -15.09 20.52
C GLN A 493 -14.33 -14.10 20.63
N GLY A 494 -15.54 -14.52 20.25
CA GLY A 494 -16.78 -13.77 20.44
C GLY A 494 -16.98 -12.59 19.49
N ASP A 495 -18.11 -11.90 19.66
CA ASP A 495 -18.62 -10.88 18.76
C ASP A 495 -18.17 -9.48 19.17
N VAL A 496 -17.41 -8.81 18.29
CA VAL A 496 -16.90 -7.45 18.49
C VAL A 496 -17.09 -6.62 17.23
N ASP A 497 -17.46 -5.36 17.40
CA ASP A 497 -17.44 -4.32 16.36
C ASP A 497 -16.50 -3.18 16.76
N GLN A 498 -15.74 -2.69 15.80
CA GLN A 498 -14.98 -1.45 15.87
C GLN A 498 -15.37 -0.59 14.67
N GLU A 499 -15.73 0.65 14.91
CA GLU A 499 -16.21 1.56 13.86
C GLU A 499 -15.58 2.94 14.05
N ILE A 500 -15.27 3.62 12.96
CA ILE A 500 -14.93 5.04 12.95
C ILE A 500 -15.75 5.75 11.88
N LYS A 501 -16.40 6.84 12.30
CA LYS A 501 -17.08 7.79 11.42
C LYS A 501 -16.25 9.05 11.37
N THR A 502 -16.02 9.56 10.17
CA THR A 502 -15.26 10.79 9.94
C THR A 502 -16.06 11.73 9.06
N ALA A 503 -16.20 12.97 9.49
CA ALA A 503 -16.66 14.08 8.66
C ALA A 503 -15.51 15.08 8.53
N GLU A 504 -15.15 15.45 7.29
CA GLU A 504 -14.01 16.31 7.02
C GLU A 504 -14.37 17.38 5.99
N TYR A 505 -13.97 18.61 6.28
CA TYR A 505 -14.02 19.73 5.36
C TYR A 505 -12.61 20.24 5.09
N LYS A 506 -12.26 20.43 3.82
CA LYS A 506 -11.00 21.01 3.35
C LYS A 506 -11.29 22.22 2.48
N LEU A 507 -10.64 23.32 2.79
CA LEU A 507 -10.58 24.52 1.98
C LEU A 507 -9.14 24.71 1.51
N ARG A 508 -8.94 24.94 0.22
CA ARG A 508 -7.65 25.31 -0.37
C ARG A 508 -7.85 26.54 -1.25
N ALA A 509 -7.02 27.53 -1.06
CA ALA A 509 -6.93 28.71 -1.91
C ALA A 509 -5.53 28.75 -2.54
N ALA A 510 -5.45 28.62 -3.86
CA ALA A 510 -4.25 28.84 -4.64
C ALA A 510 -4.37 30.23 -5.29
N PHE A 511 -3.57 31.18 -4.79
CA PHE A 511 -3.64 32.56 -5.26
C PHE A 511 -3.05 32.68 -6.67
N THR A 512 -3.60 33.60 -7.43
CA THR A 512 -3.05 33.97 -8.75
C THR A 512 -1.61 34.43 -8.58
N PRO A 513 -0.66 33.88 -9.35
CA PRO A 513 0.74 34.25 -9.20
C PRO A 513 0.94 35.74 -9.35
N PHE A 514 1.74 36.32 -8.48
CA PHE A 514 2.06 37.77 -8.51
C PHE A 514 3.58 37.99 -8.40
N ASN A 515 4.05 39.19 -8.78
CA ASN A 515 5.45 39.50 -8.74
C ASN A 515 5.74 40.63 -7.71
N THR A 516 6.82 40.45 -6.95
CA THR A 516 7.42 41.53 -6.14
C THR A 516 8.83 41.80 -6.67
N GLY A 517 8.95 42.83 -7.52
CA GLY A 517 10.18 43.06 -8.27
C GLY A 517 10.53 41.86 -9.18
N PRO A 518 11.73 41.26 -9.07
CA PRO A 518 12.14 40.12 -9.90
C PRO A 518 11.60 38.78 -9.38
N VAL A 519 10.96 38.76 -8.22
CA VAL A 519 10.50 37.52 -7.59
C VAL A 519 9.04 37.23 -7.97
N ARG A 520 8.79 36.07 -8.52
CA ARG A 520 7.42 35.55 -8.78
C ARG A 520 6.99 34.66 -7.64
N HIS A 521 5.86 34.96 -7.03
CA HIS A 521 5.26 34.25 -5.91
C HIS A 521 4.09 33.39 -6.37
N ARG A 522 4.03 32.17 -5.85
CA ARG A 522 2.89 31.25 -5.95
C ARG A 522 2.46 30.85 -4.54
N VAL A 523 1.47 31.55 -4.02
CA VAL A 523 1.01 31.35 -2.65
C VAL A 523 -0.18 30.40 -2.63
N ALA A 524 -0.16 29.45 -1.70
CA ALA A 524 -1.31 28.59 -1.38
C ALA A 524 -1.54 28.57 0.12
N SER A 525 -2.82 28.55 0.50
CA SER A 525 -3.22 28.40 1.90
C SER A 525 -4.40 27.41 2.00
N GLY A 526 -4.60 26.85 3.17
CA GLY A 526 -5.74 25.98 3.39
C GLY A 526 -6.09 25.79 4.85
N LEU A 527 -7.29 25.25 5.01
CA LEU A 527 -7.88 24.90 6.30
C LEU A 527 -8.47 23.49 6.19
N GLU A 528 -8.25 22.68 7.21
CA GLU A 528 -8.87 21.35 7.35
C GLU A 528 -9.56 21.27 8.71
N LEU A 529 -10.82 20.84 8.72
CA LEU A 529 -11.60 20.58 9.91
C LEU A 529 -12.09 19.14 9.85
N ARG A 530 -11.82 18.37 10.89
CA ARG A 530 -12.15 16.94 10.93
C ARG A 530 -12.79 16.57 12.26
N ASN A 531 -13.92 15.90 12.19
CA ASN A 531 -14.62 15.33 13.33
C ASN A 531 -14.64 13.81 13.17
N GLN A 532 -14.22 13.10 14.21
CA GLN A 532 -14.16 11.65 14.22
C GLN A 532 -14.87 11.10 15.47
N GLU A 533 -15.60 10.02 15.28
CA GLU A 533 -16.22 9.23 16.35
C GLU A 533 -15.82 7.77 16.17
N GLY A 534 -15.03 7.27 17.12
CA GLY A 534 -14.61 5.87 17.19
C GLY A 534 -15.44 5.13 18.22
N THR A 535 -16.00 3.99 17.84
CA THR A 535 -16.82 3.13 18.70
C THR A 535 -16.23 1.73 18.74
N TYR A 536 -16.08 1.17 19.93
CA TYR A 536 -15.85 -0.26 20.18
C TYR A 536 -17.09 -0.83 20.85
N ALA A 537 -17.61 -1.95 20.34
CA ALA A 537 -18.78 -2.61 20.91
C ALA A 537 -18.57 -4.12 21.03
N ARG A 538 -18.67 -4.65 22.23
CA ARG A 538 -18.81 -6.08 22.47
C ARG A 538 -20.28 -6.43 22.48
N LEU A 539 -20.70 -7.29 21.57
CA LEU A 539 -22.11 -7.57 21.31
C LEU A 539 -22.67 -8.70 22.16
N LYS A 540 -21.80 -9.62 22.61
CA LYS A 540 -22.14 -10.73 23.49
C LYS A 540 -21.07 -10.87 24.57
N THR A 541 -21.47 -11.39 25.73
CA THR A 541 -20.51 -11.76 26.77
C THR A 541 -19.66 -12.91 26.31
N GLN A 542 -18.34 -12.80 26.53
CA GLN A 542 -17.36 -13.82 26.16
C GLN A 542 -16.71 -14.37 27.44
N TYR A 543 -16.61 -15.68 27.52
CA TYR A 543 -15.95 -16.39 28.63
C TYR A 543 -14.65 -17.01 28.16
N ASN A 544 -13.52 -16.54 28.67
CA ASN A 544 -12.20 -17.09 28.37
C ASN A 544 -11.63 -17.82 29.59
N TYR A 545 -11.36 -19.10 29.40
CA TYR A 545 -10.72 -19.93 30.42
C TYR A 545 -9.25 -20.15 30.08
N SER A 546 -8.40 -19.83 31.01
CA SER A 546 -6.95 -19.93 30.86
C SER A 546 -6.27 -20.59 32.06
N THR A 547 -4.97 -20.87 31.94
CA THR A 547 -4.17 -21.55 32.98
C THR A 547 -4.71 -22.95 33.28
N VAL A 548 -4.65 -23.83 32.27
CA VAL A 548 -4.98 -25.25 32.41
C VAL A 548 -4.01 -25.93 33.38
N SER A 549 -4.53 -26.67 34.32
CA SER A 549 -3.78 -27.43 35.34
C SER A 549 -4.26 -28.88 35.38
N SER A 550 -3.39 -29.78 35.82
CA SER A 550 -3.73 -31.19 36.02
C SER A 550 -4.49 -31.38 37.32
N LEU A 551 -5.51 -32.24 37.29
CA LEU A 551 -6.19 -32.70 38.50
C LEU A 551 -5.28 -33.63 39.34
N PRO A 552 -5.49 -33.74 40.65
CA PRO A 552 -4.84 -34.80 41.45
C PRO A 552 -5.30 -36.20 40.97
N ALA A 553 -4.47 -37.18 41.15
CA ALA A 553 -4.75 -38.58 40.72
C ALA A 553 -5.92 -39.22 41.49
N THR A 554 -6.17 -38.77 42.70
CA THR A 554 -7.15 -39.35 43.64
C THR A 554 -7.93 -38.27 44.38
N GLY A 555 -8.99 -38.66 45.05
CA GLY A 555 -9.81 -37.74 45.83
C GLY A 555 -11.03 -37.15 45.04
N ILE A 556 -11.79 -36.32 45.70
CA ILE A 556 -13.02 -35.71 45.11
C ILE A 556 -12.70 -34.85 43.90
N MET A 557 -11.62 -34.10 43.96
CA MET A 557 -11.20 -33.21 42.87
C MET A 557 -10.83 -34.02 41.59
N ALA A 558 -10.35 -35.25 41.70
CA ALA A 558 -10.07 -36.10 40.52
C ALA A 558 -11.34 -36.33 39.69
N ARG A 559 -12.53 -36.10 40.25
CA ARG A 559 -13.86 -36.26 39.61
C ARG A 559 -14.48 -34.90 39.31
N CYS A 560 -13.70 -33.82 39.27
CA CYS A 560 -14.20 -32.46 39.12
C CYS A 560 -15.13 -31.95 40.22
N LEU A 561 -15.14 -32.62 41.39
CA LEU A 561 -15.93 -32.22 42.54
C LEU A 561 -15.16 -31.21 43.42
N GLY A 562 -15.68 -30.01 43.57
CA GLY A 562 -15.10 -29.00 44.46
C GLY A 562 -15.23 -29.29 45.93
N THR A 563 -14.46 -28.65 46.79
CA THR A 563 -14.58 -28.78 48.26
C THR A 563 -15.89 -28.20 48.81
N ASP A 564 -16.62 -27.45 48.00
CA ASP A 564 -17.98 -26.97 48.25
C ASP A 564 -19.09 -27.98 47.91
N GLY A 565 -18.71 -29.17 47.43
CA GLY A 565 -19.63 -30.23 47.01
C GLY A 565 -20.25 -30.04 45.62
N ILE A 566 -19.81 -29.02 44.85
CA ILE A 566 -20.31 -28.73 43.49
C ILE A 566 -19.40 -29.37 42.45
N THR A 567 -19.99 -30.12 41.50
CA THR A 567 -19.26 -30.68 40.36
C THR A 567 -19.13 -29.60 39.27
N ASP A 568 -17.89 -29.28 38.85
CA ASP A 568 -17.64 -28.38 37.73
C ASP A 568 -17.73 -29.16 36.40
N THR A 569 -18.77 -28.91 35.63
CA THR A 569 -19.03 -29.54 34.32
C THR A 569 -18.56 -28.67 33.15
N VAL A 570 -18.12 -27.43 33.41
CA VAL A 570 -17.72 -26.46 32.35
C VAL A 570 -16.22 -26.34 32.23
N ALA A 571 -15.52 -26.04 33.32
CA ALA A 571 -14.11 -25.70 33.32
C ALA A 571 -13.23 -26.81 33.93
N CYS A 572 -13.75 -28.04 34.01
CA CYS A 572 -13.04 -29.22 34.51
C CYS A 572 -13.42 -30.46 33.67
N SER A 573 -12.44 -31.31 33.42
CA SER A 573 -12.61 -32.66 32.79
C SER A 573 -11.83 -33.67 33.61
N ALA A 574 -12.57 -34.68 34.07
CA ALA A 574 -12.00 -35.82 34.80
C ALA A 574 -11.33 -36.87 33.88
N ALA A 575 -11.56 -36.79 32.57
CA ALA A 575 -10.97 -37.69 31.59
C ALA A 575 -9.44 -37.52 31.56
N PRO A 576 -8.69 -38.64 31.57
CA PRO A 576 -7.24 -38.55 31.57
C PRO A 576 -6.70 -37.94 30.29
N SER A 577 -5.86 -36.89 30.47
CA SER A 577 -4.99 -36.37 29.43
C SER A 577 -3.80 -37.34 29.19
N ARG A 578 -2.91 -36.99 28.27
CA ARG A 578 -1.65 -37.75 28.10
C ARG A 578 -0.77 -37.83 29.35
N GLN A 579 -1.04 -36.97 30.36
CA GLN A 579 -0.37 -37.02 31.66
C GLN A 579 -1.02 -38.03 32.64
N GLY A 580 -2.01 -38.78 32.17
CA GLY A 580 -2.69 -39.81 32.96
C GLY A 580 -3.72 -39.33 33.96
N VAL A 581 -3.95 -38.03 34.05
CA VAL A 581 -4.90 -37.38 34.96
C VAL A 581 -5.80 -36.40 34.22
N GLY A 582 -6.94 -36.03 34.81
CA GLY A 582 -7.84 -35.01 34.28
C GLY A 582 -7.25 -33.61 34.36
N GLN A 583 -8.01 -32.64 33.90
CA GLN A 583 -7.56 -31.27 33.74
C GLN A 583 -8.66 -30.24 34.12
N TYR A 584 -8.25 -29.03 34.51
CA TYR A 584 -9.16 -27.96 34.87
C TYR A 584 -8.52 -26.59 34.62
N PHE A 585 -9.36 -25.55 34.42
CA PHE A 585 -8.89 -24.18 34.30
C PHE A 585 -8.87 -23.48 35.66
N ARG A 586 -7.82 -22.67 35.89
CA ARG A 586 -7.66 -21.90 37.13
C ARG A 586 -8.12 -20.47 37.04
N THR A 587 -8.26 -19.92 35.82
CA THR A 587 -8.62 -18.54 35.58
C THR A 587 -9.77 -18.46 34.58
N GLU A 588 -10.79 -17.68 34.92
CA GLU A 588 -11.85 -17.27 34.03
C GLU A 588 -11.80 -15.76 33.89
N ILE A 589 -11.82 -15.27 32.66
CA ILE A 589 -11.98 -13.86 32.34
C ILE A 589 -13.28 -13.71 31.57
N VAL A 590 -14.15 -12.88 32.07
CA VAL A 590 -15.44 -12.54 31.45
C VAL A 590 -15.32 -11.19 30.79
N TYR A 591 -15.58 -11.13 29.51
CA TYR A 591 -15.64 -9.91 28.72
C TYR A 591 -17.13 -9.56 28.55
N ASN A 592 -17.59 -8.56 29.27
CA ASN A 592 -18.99 -8.19 29.34
C ASN A 592 -19.43 -7.43 28.07
N VAL A 593 -20.70 -7.54 27.75
CA VAL A 593 -21.37 -6.68 26.76
C VAL A 593 -21.19 -5.22 27.14
N GLY A 594 -20.89 -4.39 26.16
CA GLY A 594 -20.74 -2.95 26.38
C GLY A 594 -20.19 -2.20 25.17
N THR A 595 -20.32 -0.89 25.21
CA THR A 595 -19.89 0.03 24.17
C THR A 595 -18.97 1.08 24.76
N ILE A 596 -17.92 1.42 24.03
CA ILE A 596 -16.95 2.45 24.37
C ILE A 596 -16.87 3.40 23.19
N ASP A 597 -17.10 4.69 23.45
CA ASP A 597 -16.99 5.75 22.47
C ASP A 597 -15.80 6.65 22.78
N VAL A 598 -15.10 7.04 21.74
CA VAL A 598 -14.00 8.01 21.76
C VAL A 598 -14.25 9.01 20.65
N LYS A 599 -14.27 10.30 20.98
CA LYS A 599 -14.44 11.38 20.00
C LYS A 599 -13.17 12.17 19.86
N ALA A 600 -12.86 12.56 18.64
CA ALA A 600 -11.71 13.40 18.32
C ALA A 600 -12.12 14.50 17.35
N HIS A 601 -11.59 15.70 17.61
CA HIS A 601 -11.71 16.85 16.72
C HIS A 601 -10.31 17.30 16.36
N SER A 602 -10.05 17.46 15.07
CA SER A 602 -8.79 18.04 14.61
C SER A 602 -9.03 19.22 13.69
N SER A 603 -8.15 20.20 13.81
CA SER A 603 -8.14 21.38 12.96
C SER A 603 -6.70 21.63 12.49
N SER A 604 -6.55 21.96 11.23
CA SER A 604 -5.24 22.24 10.64
C SER A 604 -5.35 23.46 9.73
N ALA A 605 -4.28 24.26 9.71
CA ALA A 605 -4.14 25.37 8.76
C ALA A 605 -2.73 25.37 8.20
N TYR A 606 -2.58 25.77 6.94
CA TYR A 606 -1.27 25.91 6.32
C TYR A 606 -1.19 27.15 5.43
N LEU A 607 0.04 27.62 5.26
CA LEU A 607 0.43 28.63 4.31
C LEU A 607 1.74 28.19 3.66
N GLU A 608 1.82 28.27 2.34
CA GLU A 608 3.00 27.92 1.56
C GLU A 608 3.19 28.94 0.44
N ASP A 609 4.41 29.44 0.25
CA ASP A 609 4.82 30.25 -0.88
C ASP A 609 5.95 29.59 -1.65
N GLU A 610 5.82 29.53 -2.94
CA GLU A 610 6.87 29.16 -3.88
C GLU A 610 7.32 30.41 -4.63
N ALA A 611 8.44 30.99 -4.17
CA ALA A 611 9.07 32.15 -4.75
C ALA A 611 10.12 31.74 -5.79
N THR A 612 10.07 32.32 -6.99
CA THR A 612 11.04 32.06 -8.07
C THR A 612 11.71 33.36 -8.53
N TRP A 613 13.03 33.34 -8.67
CA TRP A 613 13.79 34.48 -9.18
C TRP A 613 15.02 33.99 -9.97
N GLY A 614 15.08 34.35 -11.24
CA GLY A 614 16.11 33.80 -12.15
C GLY A 614 16.11 32.29 -12.11
N ASP A 615 17.26 31.71 -11.81
CA ASP A 615 17.49 30.26 -11.76
C ASP A 615 17.18 29.64 -10.38
N PHE A 616 16.70 30.41 -9.43
CA PHE A 616 16.41 29.95 -8.07
C PHE A 616 14.92 29.83 -7.81
N SER A 617 14.59 28.86 -6.99
CA SER A 617 13.25 28.69 -6.42
C SER A 617 13.36 28.41 -4.92
N LEU A 618 12.49 29.03 -4.13
CA LEU A 618 12.40 28.81 -2.69
C LEU A 618 10.94 28.51 -2.34
N ARG A 619 10.65 27.31 -1.90
CA ARG A 619 9.36 26.97 -1.32
C ARG A 619 9.49 27.00 0.20
N THR A 620 8.72 27.86 0.84
CA THR A 620 8.60 27.95 2.29
C THR A 620 7.15 27.70 2.69
N GLY A 621 6.95 26.90 3.70
CA GLY A 621 5.61 26.58 4.20
C GLY A 621 5.61 26.34 5.70
N VAL A 622 4.47 26.55 6.30
CA VAL A 622 4.19 26.21 7.69
C VAL A 622 2.81 25.57 7.78
N ARG A 623 2.71 24.51 8.54
CA ARG A 623 1.43 23.88 8.88
C ARG A 623 1.29 23.81 10.39
N GLY A 624 0.13 24.20 10.90
CA GLY A 624 -0.28 24.01 12.28
C GLY A 624 -1.39 22.97 12.36
N ASP A 625 -1.22 21.96 13.21
CA ASP A 625 -2.20 20.92 13.46
C ASP A 625 -2.55 20.88 14.94
N ARG A 626 -3.85 20.82 15.29
CA ARG A 626 -4.35 20.61 16.64
C ARG A 626 -5.28 19.41 16.64
N ASP A 627 -5.03 18.47 17.54
CA ASP A 627 -5.81 17.25 17.71
C ASP A 627 -6.26 17.14 19.17
N SER A 628 -7.56 16.88 19.38
CA SER A 628 -8.13 16.78 20.73
C SER A 628 -7.83 15.44 21.41
N LEU A 629 -7.37 14.42 20.68
CA LEU A 629 -7.03 13.12 21.26
C LEU A 629 -5.81 13.23 22.19
N ILE A 630 -4.81 14.04 21.79
CA ILE A 630 -3.61 14.35 22.57
C ILE A 630 -3.69 15.75 23.19
N GLY A 631 -4.54 16.63 22.64
CA GLY A 631 -4.76 17.97 23.18
C GLY A 631 -3.67 19.00 22.88
N LYS A 632 -2.67 18.66 22.09
CA LYS A 632 -1.51 19.51 21.77
C LYS A 632 -1.62 20.16 20.38
N THR A 633 -0.88 21.24 20.18
CA THR A 633 -0.76 21.92 18.89
C THR A 633 0.65 21.71 18.35
N ASN A 634 0.75 21.24 17.10
CA ASN A 634 1.99 20.89 16.43
C ASN A 634 2.26 21.89 15.30
N ILE A 635 3.48 22.37 15.18
CA ILE A 635 3.92 23.29 14.13
C ILE A 635 4.96 22.60 13.25
N ALA A 636 4.68 22.47 11.96
CA ALA A 636 5.48 21.77 10.97
C ALA A 636 6.06 22.77 9.94
N PRO A 637 7.28 23.31 10.14
CA PRO A 637 7.95 24.12 9.13
C PRO A 637 8.44 23.25 7.97
N ARG A 638 8.43 23.82 6.76
CA ARG A 638 8.89 23.16 5.53
C ARG A 638 9.60 24.14 4.63
N VAL A 639 10.78 23.75 4.17
CA VAL A 639 11.61 24.60 3.28
C VAL A 639 12.22 23.73 2.19
N LYS A 640 12.15 24.18 0.95
CA LYS A 640 12.86 23.60 -0.18
C LYS A 640 13.49 24.71 -1.02
N LEU A 641 14.80 24.68 -1.18
CA LEU A 641 15.56 25.54 -2.09
C LEU A 641 15.87 24.74 -3.36
N GLY A 642 15.59 25.30 -4.53
CA GLY A 642 15.96 24.76 -5.84
C GLY A 642 16.86 25.75 -6.59
N TRP A 643 17.82 25.23 -7.33
CA TRP A 643 18.70 25.99 -8.21
C TRP A 643 18.85 25.28 -9.55
N GLN A 644 18.46 25.94 -10.64
CA GLN A 644 18.70 25.53 -12.00
C GLN A 644 20.11 25.96 -12.41
N ALA A 645 21.13 25.14 -12.10
CA ALA A 645 22.54 25.50 -12.29
C ALA A 645 22.93 25.61 -13.78
N SER A 646 22.17 24.93 -14.66
CA SER A 646 22.25 25.06 -16.11
C SER A 646 20.99 24.47 -16.77
N ASP A 647 20.85 24.58 -18.09
CA ASP A 647 19.71 24.02 -18.84
C ASP A 647 19.51 22.50 -18.62
N VAL A 648 20.54 21.80 -18.16
CA VAL A 648 20.56 20.34 -17.99
C VAL A 648 20.74 19.90 -16.54
N LEU A 649 21.04 20.82 -15.61
CA LEU A 649 21.36 20.49 -14.22
C LEU A 649 20.54 21.31 -13.23
N ALA A 650 19.74 20.61 -12.41
CA ALA A 650 19.01 21.19 -11.30
C ALA A 650 19.47 20.56 -9.98
N LEU A 651 19.58 21.39 -8.94
CA LEU A 651 19.91 20.99 -7.58
C LEU A 651 18.77 21.40 -6.65
N ASP A 652 18.51 20.60 -5.63
CA ASP A 652 17.55 20.95 -4.58
C ASP A 652 18.05 20.55 -3.18
N LEU A 653 17.70 21.38 -2.19
CA LEU A 653 17.92 21.13 -0.77
C LEU A 653 16.59 21.31 -0.03
N GLY A 654 16.32 20.49 0.97
CA GLY A 654 15.10 20.60 1.76
C GLY A 654 15.32 20.32 3.25
N ALA A 655 14.53 21.00 4.08
CA ALA A 655 14.45 20.78 5.53
C ALA A 655 12.97 20.85 5.94
N ASN A 656 12.45 19.78 6.51
CA ASN A 656 11.02 19.62 6.76
C ASN A 656 10.76 18.94 8.08
N ARG A 657 9.63 19.24 8.73
CA ARG A 657 9.06 18.48 9.84
C ARG A 657 7.70 17.94 9.46
N TYR A 658 7.46 16.66 9.77
CA TYR A 658 6.19 15.98 9.53
C TYR A 658 5.67 15.39 10.83
N TYR A 659 4.42 15.69 11.19
CA TYR A 659 3.75 15.06 12.33
C TYR A 659 2.87 13.91 11.88
N GLY A 660 3.00 12.78 12.57
CA GLY A 660 2.17 11.60 12.38
C GLY A 660 0.75 11.78 12.88
N ARG A 661 -0.07 10.79 12.64
CA ARG A 661 -1.45 10.76 13.12
C ARG A 661 -1.56 10.06 14.47
N ASN A 662 -2.56 10.46 15.24
CA ASN A 662 -2.92 9.84 16.50
C ASN A 662 -3.99 8.78 16.26
N LEU A 663 -3.80 7.59 16.82
CA LEU A 663 -4.68 6.44 16.61
C LEU A 663 -5.68 6.29 17.75
N PHE A 664 -6.89 5.92 17.41
CA PHE A 664 -7.94 5.62 18.39
C PHE A 664 -7.60 4.41 19.27
N ALA A 665 -6.76 3.50 18.76
CA ALA A 665 -6.31 2.31 19.47
C ALA A 665 -5.84 2.61 20.89
N PHE A 666 -5.09 3.69 21.10
CA PHE A 666 -4.50 4.02 22.40
C PHE A 666 -5.58 4.30 23.45
N ALA A 667 -6.50 5.22 23.15
CA ALA A 667 -7.59 5.58 24.06
C ALA A 667 -8.63 4.45 24.19
N MET A 668 -8.88 3.67 23.16
CA MET A 668 -9.80 2.54 23.21
C MET A 668 -9.27 1.39 24.07
N GLN A 669 -8.01 0.98 23.87
CA GLN A 669 -7.41 -0.14 24.62
C GLN A 669 -7.35 0.10 26.12
N GLU A 670 -7.20 1.33 26.58
CA GLU A 670 -7.30 1.67 28.00
C GLU A 670 -8.73 1.45 28.53
N LYS A 671 -9.73 1.95 27.82
CA LYS A 671 -11.14 1.90 28.23
C LYS A 671 -11.75 0.50 28.15
N ILE A 672 -11.31 -0.35 27.23
CA ILE A 672 -11.80 -1.73 27.06
C ILE A 672 -11.65 -2.55 28.34
N ASN A 673 -10.65 -2.27 29.18
CA ASN A 673 -10.46 -2.96 30.45
C ASN A 673 -11.66 -2.85 31.41
N ALA A 674 -12.44 -1.78 31.32
CA ALA A 674 -13.65 -1.59 32.16
C ALA A 674 -14.74 -2.64 31.85
N LEU A 675 -14.69 -3.30 30.69
CA LEU A 675 -15.65 -4.35 30.33
C LEU A 675 -15.23 -5.74 30.83
N LYS A 676 -14.19 -5.88 31.65
CA LYS A 676 -13.62 -7.17 32.05
C LYS A 676 -13.78 -7.42 33.54
N THR A 677 -14.14 -8.67 33.85
CA THR A 677 -14.04 -9.22 35.20
C THR A 677 -13.26 -10.52 35.17
N GLN A 678 -12.59 -10.84 36.25
CA GLN A 678 -11.80 -12.04 36.41
C GLN A 678 -12.11 -12.74 37.73
N ARG A 679 -12.13 -14.06 37.68
CA ARG A 679 -12.08 -14.88 38.91
C ARG A 679 -11.05 -15.98 38.76
N THR A 680 -10.47 -16.38 39.87
CA THR A 680 -9.48 -17.44 39.92
C THR A 680 -9.89 -18.48 40.94
N ARG A 681 -9.32 -19.66 40.86
CA ARG A 681 -9.51 -20.72 41.85
C ARG A 681 -8.19 -21.35 42.27
N SER A 682 -8.18 -21.83 43.53
CA SER A 682 -7.05 -22.55 44.10
C SER A 682 -6.90 -23.91 43.45
N SER A 683 -5.65 -24.43 43.41
CA SER A 683 -5.34 -25.79 43.02
C SER A 683 -5.78 -26.84 44.06
N SER A 684 -6.23 -26.42 45.25
CA SER A 684 -6.59 -27.31 46.36
C SER A 684 -8.11 -27.40 46.62
N SER A 685 -8.95 -26.66 45.88
CA SER A 685 -10.39 -26.60 46.18
C SER A 685 -11.31 -26.75 44.97
N LEU A 686 -10.92 -26.38 43.79
CA LEU A 686 -11.74 -26.20 42.59
C LEU A 686 -12.87 -25.19 42.72
N VAL A 687 -12.96 -24.46 43.83
CA VAL A 687 -13.99 -23.46 44.08
C VAL A 687 -13.56 -22.12 43.49
N TRP A 688 -14.43 -21.50 42.71
CA TRP A 688 -14.18 -20.20 42.13
C TRP A 688 -14.26 -19.10 43.18
N GLY A 689 -13.24 -18.25 43.22
CA GLY A 689 -13.32 -17.01 44.00
C GLY A 689 -14.35 -16.02 43.46
N ALA A 690 -14.66 -14.96 44.21
CA ALA A 690 -15.55 -13.90 43.74
C ALA A 690 -14.99 -13.21 42.51
N PRO A 691 -15.84 -12.82 41.54
CA PRO A 691 -15.42 -12.00 40.41
C PRO A 691 -14.87 -10.65 40.87
N THR A 692 -13.74 -10.25 40.31
CA THR A 692 -13.13 -8.94 40.54
C THR A 692 -12.99 -8.22 39.19
N ALA A 693 -13.11 -6.91 39.20
CA ALA A 693 -12.80 -6.10 38.03
C ALA A 693 -11.32 -6.34 37.64
N THR A 694 -11.04 -6.52 36.37
CA THR A 694 -9.65 -6.60 35.91
C THR A 694 -9.02 -5.22 36.02
N LYS A 695 -7.83 -5.19 36.60
CA LYS A 695 -7.02 -3.98 36.57
C LYS A 695 -6.60 -3.70 35.11
N PRO A 696 -6.36 -2.45 34.71
CA PRO A 696 -5.97 -2.11 33.37
C PRO A 696 -4.70 -2.87 32.96
N SER A 697 -4.73 -3.44 31.75
CA SER A 697 -3.56 -4.03 31.13
C SER A 697 -2.82 -3.06 30.20
N ASN A 698 -3.50 -2.01 29.75
CA ASN A 698 -2.92 -0.91 28.96
C ASN A 698 -3.35 0.43 29.60
N ARG A 699 -2.43 1.38 29.61
CA ARG A 699 -2.67 2.76 30.07
C ARG A 699 -2.15 3.75 29.06
N LEU A 700 -2.81 4.91 29.02
CA LEU A 700 -2.39 6.07 28.26
C LEU A 700 -1.74 7.07 29.24
N GLU A 701 -0.49 7.45 28.98
CA GLU A 701 0.15 8.59 29.66
C GLU A 701 -0.06 9.87 28.86
N ASP A 702 0.39 11.01 29.38
CA ASP A 702 0.45 12.25 28.58
C ASP A 702 1.45 12.05 27.44
N MET A 703 0.96 12.12 26.19
CA MET A 703 1.72 11.82 25.00
C MET A 703 1.87 13.03 24.10
N ASP A 704 2.93 13.02 23.34
CA ASP A 704 3.17 13.93 22.22
C ASP A 704 2.83 13.26 20.88
N SER A 705 2.55 14.07 19.86
CA SER A 705 2.39 13.55 18.50
C SER A 705 3.75 13.12 17.94
N PRO A 706 3.88 11.91 17.38
CA PRO A 706 5.12 11.48 16.77
C PRO A 706 5.48 12.36 15.58
N TYR A 707 6.77 12.64 15.38
CA TYR A 707 7.20 13.43 14.23
C TYR A 707 8.53 12.94 13.65
N ASP A 708 8.76 13.29 12.38
CA ASP A 708 10.04 13.11 11.69
C ASP A 708 10.59 14.46 11.25
N ASP A 709 11.88 14.67 11.51
CA ASP A 709 12.69 15.73 10.90
C ASP A 709 13.40 15.19 9.68
N GLU A 710 13.21 15.85 8.54
CA GLU A 710 13.76 15.47 7.25
C GLU A 710 14.75 16.49 6.73
N LEU A 711 15.90 16.00 6.26
CA LEU A 711 16.86 16.75 5.43
C LEU A 711 17.01 16.04 4.09
N THR A 712 16.96 16.80 3.00
CA THR A 712 17.14 16.27 1.64
C THR A 712 18.14 17.06 0.85
N ALA A 713 18.84 16.36 -0.05
CA ALA A 713 19.66 16.97 -1.11
C ALA A 713 19.39 16.20 -2.41
N GLY A 714 19.05 16.93 -3.46
CA GLY A 714 18.70 16.36 -4.76
C GLY A 714 19.54 16.96 -5.89
N LEU A 715 19.80 16.14 -6.89
CA LEU A 715 20.42 16.50 -8.16
C LEU A 715 19.60 15.85 -9.28
N THR A 716 19.19 16.65 -10.26
CA THR A 716 18.55 16.14 -11.49
C THR A 716 19.37 16.60 -12.68
N TYR A 717 19.83 15.64 -13.48
CA TYR A 717 20.57 15.88 -14.70
C TYR A 717 19.74 15.45 -15.91
N GLU A 718 19.40 16.37 -16.79
CA GLU A 718 18.62 16.15 -18.00
C GLU A 718 19.48 16.38 -19.23
N SER A 719 19.76 15.34 -20.00
CA SER A 719 20.61 15.41 -21.17
C SER A 719 19.95 14.72 -22.35
N HIS A 720 20.15 15.27 -23.53
CA HIS A 720 19.71 14.64 -24.78
C HIS A 720 20.28 13.23 -24.98
N LEU A 721 21.50 12.97 -24.45
CA LEU A 721 22.15 11.65 -24.53
C LEU A 721 21.43 10.59 -23.71
N LEU A 722 20.87 10.98 -22.55
CA LEU A 722 20.14 10.05 -21.68
C LEU A 722 18.66 9.92 -22.07
N ALA A 723 18.16 10.77 -22.96
CA ALA A 723 16.77 10.82 -23.42
C ALA A 723 15.73 10.91 -22.26
N GLY A 724 16.16 11.42 -21.10
CA GLY A 724 15.34 11.60 -19.91
C GLY A 724 16.16 11.96 -18.67
N PRO A 725 15.51 12.40 -17.60
CA PRO A 725 16.18 12.85 -16.38
C PRO A 725 16.83 11.68 -15.63
N LEU A 726 18.06 11.91 -15.19
CA LEU A 726 18.75 11.13 -14.16
C LEU A 726 18.68 11.92 -12.86
N SER A 727 18.02 11.36 -11.83
CA SER A 727 17.88 12.00 -10.52
C SER A 727 18.65 11.22 -9.47
N VAL A 728 19.36 11.95 -8.61
CA VAL A 728 20.02 11.43 -7.41
C VAL A 728 19.46 12.21 -6.23
N ARG A 729 18.96 11.51 -5.21
CA ARG A 729 18.43 12.13 -3.99
C ARG A 729 19.00 11.45 -2.75
N TYR A 730 19.48 12.27 -1.83
CA TYR A 730 19.78 11.89 -0.46
C TYR A 730 18.64 12.34 0.44
N THR A 731 18.17 11.46 1.30
CA THR A 731 17.16 11.77 2.32
C THR A 731 17.64 11.25 3.67
N HIS A 732 17.64 12.11 4.67
CA HIS A 732 17.90 11.78 6.05
C HIS A 732 16.67 12.11 6.88
N ARG A 733 16.20 11.15 7.68
CA ARG A 733 15.07 11.32 8.59
C ARG A 733 15.42 10.85 9.99
N ASP A 734 15.06 11.66 10.97
CA ASP A 734 15.09 11.34 12.39
C ASP A 734 13.65 11.33 12.93
N GLY A 735 13.17 10.14 13.25
CA GLY A 735 11.85 9.90 13.84
C GLY A 735 11.92 10.01 15.36
N ASN A 736 11.17 10.97 15.89
CA ASN A 736 11.15 11.32 17.31
C ASN A 736 9.74 11.11 17.89
N ASP A 737 9.66 10.95 19.20
CA ASP A 737 8.41 10.80 19.96
C ASP A 737 7.49 9.70 19.40
N GLN A 738 8.08 8.66 18.80
CA GLN A 738 7.33 7.56 18.24
C GLN A 738 6.65 6.78 19.36
N ILE A 739 5.35 6.45 19.15
CA ILE A 739 4.55 5.82 20.17
C ILE A 739 4.87 4.34 20.25
N VAL A 740 5.20 3.89 21.46
CA VAL A 740 5.55 2.51 21.79
C VAL A 740 4.84 2.06 23.05
N ARG A 741 4.72 0.75 23.25
CA ARG A 741 4.10 0.15 24.42
C ARG A 741 5.17 -0.45 25.32
N VAL A 742 5.28 0.06 26.54
CA VAL A 742 6.30 -0.33 27.53
C VAL A 742 5.68 -1.18 28.63
N SER A 743 6.31 -2.28 28.97
CA SER A 743 5.95 -3.08 30.15
C SER A 743 6.55 -2.44 31.40
N ARG A 744 5.69 -2.10 32.37
CA ARG A 744 6.09 -1.62 33.69
C ARG A 744 5.67 -2.62 34.77
N THR A 745 6.61 -3.06 35.58
CA THR A 745 6.42 -3.92 36.76
C THR A 745 6.30 -3.09 38.04
N ASN A 746 5.85 -3.72 39.12
CA ASN A 746 5.66 -3.08 40.43
C ASN A 746 4.62 -1.95 40.43
N GLN A 747 3.61 -2.05 39.57
CA GLN A 747 2.49 -1.11 39.51
C GLN A 747 1.30 -1.70 40.25
N SER A 748 1.09 -1.29 41.50
CA SER A 748 0.03 -1.86 42.37
C SER A 748 -1.39 -1.69 41.84
N ASP A 749 -1.57 -0.72 40.96
CA ASP A 749 -2.84 -0.39 40.30
C ASP A 749 -3.08 -1.11 38.96
N CYS A 750 -2.09 -1.91 38.52
CA CYS A 750 -2.14 -2.72 37.31
C CYS A 750 -2.43 -4.21 37.59
N ALA A 751 -2.89 -4.93 36.58
CA ALA A 751 -3.10 -6.38 36.64
C ALA A 751 -1.78 -7.10 36.96
N ASN A 752 -1.79 -8.00 37.96
CA ASN A 752 -0.60 -8.72 38.42
C ASN A 752 0.59 -7.81 38.77
N ASN A 753 0.33 -6.61 39.26
CA ASN A 753 1.32 -5.56 39.50
C ASN A 753 2.15 -5.19 38.27
N SER A 754 1.63 -5.40 37.09
CA SER A 754 2.29 -5.11 35.81
C SER A 754 1.28 -4.63 34.78
N CYS A 755 1.61 -3.58 34.05
CA CYS A 755 0.83 -3.13 32.92
C CYS A 755 1.69 -2.61 31.78
N PHE A 756 1.07 -2.48 30.60
CA PHE A 756 1.66 -1.84 29.47
C PHE A 756 1.21 -0.38 29.43
N ILE A 757 2.15 0.51 29.14
CA ILE A 757 1.91 1.94 29.07
C ILE A 757 2.36 2.42 27.70
N PHE A 758 1.51 3.18 27.01
CA PHE A 758 1.89 3.87 25.77
C PHE A 758 2.71 5.11 26.12
N THR A 759 3.87 5.24 25.50
CA THR A 759 4.84 6.34 25.74
C THR A 759 5.44 6.81 24.43
N ASN A 760 6.14 7.96 24.44
CA ASN A 760 6.85 8.53 23.28
C ASN A 760 8.33 8.15 23.22
N ASN A 761 8.74 7.00 23.76
CA ASN A 761 10.16 6.57 23.82
C ASN A 761 10.66 5.91 22.52
N GLY A 762 9.81 5.81 21.49
CA GLY A 762 10.22 5.27 20.20
C GLY A 762 11.06 6.27 19.41
N GLN A 763 12.12 5.76 18.77
CA GLN A 763 13.04 6.54 17.92
C GLN A 763 13.40 5.74 16.69
N SER A 764 13.65 6.45 15.59
CA SER A 764 14.16 5.85 14.36
C SER A 764 15.06 6.84 13.62
N THR A 765 16.04 6.32 12.89
CA THR A 765 16.86 7.11 11.96
C THR A 765 16.93 6.38 10.64
N THR A 766 16.70 7.07 9.54
CA THR A 766 16.82 6.51 8.19
C THR A 766 17.68 7.42 7.32
N ARG A 767 18.58 6.81 6.54
CA ARG A 767 19.43 7.47 5.55
C ARG A 767 19.28 6.74 4.22
N ASP A 768 18.77 7.44 3.22
CA ASP A 768 18.50 6.89 1.89
C ASP A 768 19.27 7.65 0.82
N ILE A 769 19.81 6.91 -0.15
CA ILE A 769 20.31 7.47 -1.41
C ILE A 769 19.54 6.77 -2.53
N THR A 770 18.82 7.56 -3.31
CA THR A 770 18.03 7.05 -4.44
C THR A 770 18.59 7.60 -5.74
N VAL A 771 18.84 6.71 -6.69
CA VAL A 771 19.20 7.04 -8.07
C VAL A 771 18.08 6.53 -8.96
N SER A 772 17.50 7.40 -9.78
CA SER A 772 16.45 7.02 -10.72
C SER A 772 16.65 7.66 -12.08
N TRP A 773 16.30 6.91 -13.11
CA TRP A 773 16.28 7.34 -14.49
C TRP A 773 15.09 6.71 -15.21
N SER A 774 14.46 7.48 -16.08
CA SER A 774 13.49 6.95 -17.05
C SER A 774 13.56 7.75 -18.34
N ASN A 775 13.33 7.09 -19.48
CA ASN A 775 13.30 7.83 -20.74
C ASN A 775 12.02 8.69 -20.82
N ALA A 776 12.22 9.97 -21.07
CA ALA A 776 11.14 10.96 -21.19
C ALA A 776 10.19 10.68 -22.37
N ARG A 777 10.70 10.03 -23.39
CA ARG A 777 9.95 9.62 -24.60
C ARG A 777 10.23 8.16 -24.89
N ALA A 778 9.22 7.45 -25.38
CA ALA A 778 9.41 6.08 -25.82
C ALA A 778 10.43 5.99 -26.96
N PHE A 779 11.44 5.18 -26.79
CA PHE A 779 12.38 4.87 -27.88
C PHE A 779 11.65 4.04 -28.94
N LYS A 780 11.72 4.48 -30.17
CA LYS A 780 11.25 3.69 -31.31
C LYS A 780 12.40 2.78 -31.78
N ILE A 781 12.24 1.49 -31.57
CA ILE A 781 13.16 0.46 -32.07
C ILE A 781 12.38 -0.38 -33.08
N LEU A 782 12.74 -0.31 -34.36
CA LEU A 782 11.97 -0.93 -35.43
C LEU A 782 10.50 -0.45 -35.40
N LYS A 783 9.57 -1.39 -35.18
CA LYS A 783 8.10 -1.13 -35.12
C LYS A 783 7.55 -1.07 -33.70
N SER A 784 8.43 -1.06 -32.67
CA SER A 784 8.05 -1.01 -31.26
C SER A 784 8.33 0.36 -30.65
N ALA A 785 7.54 0.70 -29.63
CA ALA A 785 7.75 1.83 -28.75
C ALA A 785 8.17 1.29 -27.37
N ASN A 786 9.32 1.76 -26.85
CA ASN A 786 9.94 1.20 -25.66
C ASN A 786 10.11 2.27 -24.57
N ARG A 787 9.63 1.96 -23.37
CA ARG A 787 9.82 2.75 -22.16
C ARG A 787 10.73 1.97 -21.22
N PHE A 788 11.78 2.62 -20.75
CA PHE A 788 12.73 2.03 -19.79
C PHE A 788 12.77 2.89 -18.53
N TRP A 789 12.96 2.23 -17.40
CA TRP A 789 13.25 2.92 -16.16
C TRP A 789 14.22 2.09 -15.32
N VAL A 790 15.06 2.78 -14.59
CA VAL A 790 15.99 2.21 -13.62
C VAL A 790 15.87 3.02 -12.36
N ALA A 791 15.74 2.34 -11.23
CA ALA A 791 15.72 3.00 -9.94
C ALA A 791 16.44 2.13 -8.91
N VAL A 792 17.35 2.74 -8.17
CA VAL A 792 18.16 2.08 -7.13
C VAL A 792 18.07 2.93 -5.87
N ASN A 793 17.77 2.29 -4.75
CA ASN A 793 17.82 2.90 -3.44
C ASN A 793 18.83 2.15 -2.56
N LYS A 794 19.67 2.89 -1.84
CA LYS A 794 20.47 2.40 -0.72
C LYS A 794 19.89 2.99 0.55
N SER A 795 19.53 2.15 1.51
CA SER A 795 18.88 2.55 2.76
C SER A 795 19.61 1.99 3.97
N ASP A 796 19.75 2.81 4.99
CA ASP A 796 20.22 2.42 6.32
C ASP A 796 19.16 2.89 7.32
N THR A 797 18.45 1.95 7.93
CA THR A 797 17.36 2.24 8.86
C THR A 797 17.65 1.58 10.22
N LYS A 798 17.64 2.40 11.25
CA LYS A 798 17.74 1.99 12.66
C LYS A 798 16.45 2.38 13.37
N ALA A 799 15.97 1.55 14.29
CA ALA A 799 14.79 1.86 15.11
C ALA A 799 14.81 1.01 16.39
N ASN A 800 14.47 1.62 17.51
CA ASN A 800 14.31 0.92 18.77
C ASN A 800 12.92 0.29 18.96
N TYR A 801 12.09 0.26 17.91
CA TYR A 801 10.75 -0.34 17.93
C TYR A 801 10.39 -0.94 16.56
N SER A 802 9.52 -1.95 16.56
CA SER A 802 8.96 -2.54 15.33
C SER A 802 7.53 -2.09 15.06
N THR A 803 6.71 -1.99 16.11
CA THR A 803 5.32 -1.49 16.05
C THR A 803 4.87 -1.06 17.44
N TYR A 804 3.86 -0.18 17.53
CA TYR A 804 3.26 0.18 18.83
C TYR A 804 2.53 -1.00 19.50
N ALA A 805 2.15 -2.03 18.76
CA ALA A 805 1.49 -3.22 19.31
C ALA A 805 2.48 -4.18 20.00
N ALA A 806 3.76 -4.12 19.67
CA ALA A 806 4.80 -4.88 20.37
C ALA A 806 5.11 -4.28 21.75
N SER A 807 5.56 -5.12 22.67
CA SER A 807 5.87 -4.70 24.04
C SER A 807 7.38 -4.67 24.26
N TYR A 808 7.85 -3.59 24.86
CA TYR A 808 9.26 -3.36 25.13
C TYR A 808 9.50 -3.22 26.64
N SER A 809 10.69 -3.57 27.13
CA SER A 809 11.10 -3.22 28.49
C SER A 809 11.52 -1.76 28.56
N THR A 810 11.34 -1.14 29.72
CA THR A 810 11.79 0.25 29.94
C THR A 810 13.29 0.38 29.68
N ALA A 811 14.10 -0.62 30.05
CA ALA A 811 15.54 -0.61 29.82
C ALA A 811 15.88 -0.55 28.32
N MET A 812 15.23 -1.35 27.48
CA MET A 812 15.45 -1.33 26.02
C MET A 812 15.14 0.03 25.42
N LEU A 813 14.05 0.65 25.80
CA LEU A 813 13.66 1.97 25.27
C LEU A 813 14.47 3.14 25.83
N ASN A 814 15.11 2.96 26.98
CA ASN A 814 16.09 3.90 27.50
C ASN A 814 17.50 3.66 26.94
N ASP A 815 17.58 3.04 25.79
CA ASP A 815 18.82 2.79 25.04
C ASP A 815 19.86 1.99 25.86
N ALA A 816 19.38 0.93 26.51
CA ALA A 816 20.24 0.04 27.30
C ALA A 816 21.34 -0.60 26.45
N LEU A 817 22.42 -0.95 27.08
CA LEU A 817 23.42 -1.83 26.47
C LEU A 817 22.80 -3.22 26.26
N VAL A 818 23.05 -3.77 25.10
CA VAL A 818 22.63 -5.12 24.69
C VAL A 818 23.82 -5.86 24.12
N MET A 819 23.74 -7.17 24.12
CA MET A 819 24.69 -8.00 23.39
C MET A 819 24.15 -8.17 21.96
N TYR A 820 24.91 -7.79 20.95
CA TYR A 820 24.57 -7.98 19.55
C TYR A 820 25.73 -8.70 18.84
N ASP A 821 25.48 -9.92 18.44
CA ASP A 821 26.46 -10.79 17.76
C ASP A 821 27.82 -10.83 18.47
N GLY A 822 27.80 -10.99 19.80
CA GLY A 822 28.99 -11.05 20.63
C GLY A 822 29.62 -9.69 21.00
N THR A 823 29.02 -8.56 20.56
CA THR A 823 29.51 -7.21 20.85
C THR A 823 28.52 -6.45 21.70
N VAL A 824 28.99 -5.76 22.74
CA VAL A 824 28.16 -4.89 23.56
C VAL A 824 27.96 -3.56 22.82
N MET A 825 26.72 -3.18 22.60
CA MET A 825 26.36 -1.90 21.96
C MET A 825 25.04 -1.36 22.51
N ARG A 826 24.65 -0.17 22.09
CA ARG A 826 23.36 0.41 22.45
C ARG A 826 22.24 -0.22 21.63
N TYR A 827 21.06 -0.37 22.22
CA TYR A 827 19.90 -0.95 21.55
C TYR A 827 19.45 -0.13 20.32
N SER A 828 19.61 1.21 20.38
CA SER A 828 19.31 2.09 19.24
C SER A 828 20.27 1.91 18.04
N ASP A 829 21.43 1.30 18.26
CA ASP A 829 22.43 1.10 17.20
C ASP A 829 22.24 -0.18 16.39
N ILE A 830 21.39 -1.11 16.86
CA ILE A 830 21.09 -2.31 16.08
C ILE A 830 20.18 -1.96 14.88
N PRO A 831 20.29 -2.67 13.74
CA PRO A 831 19.42 -2.46 12.58
C PRO A 831 17.94 -2.66 12.93
N ALA A 832 17.04 -1.99 12.20
CA ALA A 832 15.61 -2.19 12.36
C ALA A 832 15.21 -3.65 12.10
N ALA A 833 14.24 -4.16 12.87
CA ALA A 833 13.82 -5.57 12.77
C ALA A 833 13.04 -5.88 11.47
N ASN A 834 12.42 -4.87 10.85
CA ASN A 834 11.67 -4.99 9.60
C ASN A 834 11.94 -3.79 8.70
N TYR A 835 11.65 -3.93 7.39
CA TYR A 835 11.91 -2.91 6.37
C TYR A 835 13.38 -2.45 6.34
N ASN A 836 14.29 -3.40 6.54
CA ASN A 836 15.73 -3.15 6.72
C ASN A 836 16.58 -3.60 5.53
N ARG A 837 16.00 -3.69 4.33
CA ARG A 837 16.74 -4.04 3.11
C ARG A 837 17.73 -2.93 2.79
N PRO A 838 19.07 -3.20 2.83
CA PRO A 838 20.07 -2.14 2.74
C PRO A 838 20.17 -1.50 1.36
N TRP A 839 19.69 -2.18 0.32
CA TRP A 839 19.52 -1.61 -1.01
C TRP A 839 18.48 -2.37 -1.83
N THR A 840 17.86 -1.67 -2.75
CA THR A 840 16.91 -2.23 -3.71
C THR A 840 17.17 -1.66 -5.10
N ALA A 841 16.99 -2.47 -6.13
CA ALA A 841 17.06 -2.03 -7.52
C ALA A 841 15.84 -2.49 -8.29
N ARG A 842 15.35 -1.62 -9.17
CA ARG A 842 14.22 -1.84 -10.06
C ARG A 842 14.64 -1.47 -11.48
N LEU A 843 14.53 -2.40 -12.38
CA LEU A 843 14.78 -2.17 -13.81
C LEU A 843 13.55 -2.59 -14.59
N GLY A 844 12.96 -1.69 -15.33
CA GLY A 844 11.78 -1.95 -16.10
C GLY A 844 11.94 -1.67 -17.58
N ALA A 845 11.25 -2.46 -18.38
CA ALA A 845 11.18 -2.33 -19.83
C ALA A 845 9.77 -2.63 -20.31
N MET A 846 9.06 -1.63 -20.77
CA MET A 846 7.74 -1.78 -21.38
C MET A 846 7.84 -1.55 -22.88
N THR A 847 7.58 -2.60 -23.64
CA THR A 847 7.62 -2.63 -25.09
C THR A 847 6.20 -2.74 -25.64
N THR A 848 5.77 -1.74 -26.40
CA THR A 848 4.50 -1.72 -27.11
C THR A 848 4.71 -1.96 -28.59
N LEU A 849 3.99 -2.91 -29.16
CA LEU A 849 3.94 -3.29 -30.57
C LEU A 849 2.56 -2.91 -31.14
N PRO A 850 2.37 -1.66 -31.62
CA PRO A 850 1.05 -1.14 -31.97
C PRO A 850 0.35 -1.95 -33.06
N ALA A 851 1.07 -2.43 -34.07
CA ALA A 851 0.53 -3.21 -35.18
C ALA A 851 -0.03 -4.58 -34.74
N GLN A 852 0.53 -5.15 -33.66
CA GLN A 852 0.10 -6.42 -33.08
C GLN A 852 -0.87 -6.23 -31.91
N HIS A 853 -1.16 -5.00 -31.52
CA HIS A 853 -1.93 -4.68 -30.31
C HIS A 853 -1.38 -5.34 -29.05
N LEU A 854 -0.06 -5.42 -28.92
CA LEU A 854 0.65 -6.16 -27.88
C LEU A 854 1.52 -5.22 -27.05
N THR A 855 1.41 -5.31 -25.74
CA THR A 855 2.33 -4.66 -24.79
C THR A 855 2.96 -5.72 -23.91
N ILE A 856 4.29 -5.68 -23.78
CA ILE A 856 5.07 -6.55 -22.88
C ILE A 856 5.76 -5.64 -21.87
N ASN A 857 5.52 -5.87 -20.60
CA ASN A 857 6.19 -5.16 -19.51
C ASN A 857 7.02 -6.14 -18.69
N ASN A 858 8.33 -5.91 -18.61
CA ASN A 858 9.27 -6.68 -17.81
C ASN A 858 9.79 -5.81 -16.68
N MET A 859 9.82 -6.33 -15.46
CA MET A 859 10.37 -5.65 -14.30
C MET A 859 11.29 -6.59 -13.53
N LEU A 860 12.58 -6.31 -13.54
CA LEU A 860 13.56 -6.98 -12.69
C LEU A 860 13.60 -6.27 -11.33
N ARG A 861 13.33 -7.01 -10.27
CA ARG A 861 13.44 -6.57 -8.89
C ARG A 861 14.61 -7.26 -8.22
N VAL A 862 15.53 -6.49 -7.69
CA VAL A 862 16.65 -6.99 -6.89
C VAL A 862 16.60 -6.32 -5.54
N ARG A 863 16.65 -7.09 -4.46
CA ARG A 863 16.74 -6.59 -3.09
C ARG A 863 18.00 -7.14 -2.44
N GLY A 864 18.77 -6.27 -1.81
CA GLY A 864 20.01 -6.63 -1.13
C GLY A 864 19.80 -7.71 -0.07
N GLY A 865 20.83 -8.45 0.23
CA GLY A 865 20.89 -9.25 1.46
C GLY A 865 20.76 -8.34 2.67
N PHE A 866 20.22 -8.85 3.77
CA PHE A 866 20.01 -8.08 4.99
C PHE A 866 20.33 -8.93 6.22
N GLU A 867 20.44 -8.28 7.36
CA GLU A 867 20.62 -8.94 8.64
C GLU A 867 19.25 -9.17 9.30
N GLN A 868 18.86 -10.42 9.44
CA GLN A 868 17.71 -10.79 10.29
C GLN A 868 18.19 -10.86 11.74
N ILE A 869 17.51 -10.14 12.62
CA ILE A 869 17.86 -10.04 14.02
C ILE A 869 16.90 -10.87 14.86
N LEU A 870 17.45 -11.77 15.66
CA LEU A 870 16.69 -12.65 16.53
C LEU A 870 17.12 -12.41 17.98
N GLN A 871 16.15 -12.20 18.88
CA GLN A 871 16.42 -12.14 20.32
C GLN A 871 16.64 -13.56 20.87
N ARG A 872 17.78 -13.81 21.51
CA ARG A 872 18.25 -15.12 22.00
C ARG A 872 18.45 -15.13 23.51
N GLY A 873 17.43 -14.75 24.26
CA GLY A 873 17.53 -14.72 25.71
C GLY A 873 18.45 -13.61 26.24
N SER A 874 19.39 -13.93 27.16
CA SER A 874 20.32 -12.99 27.76
C SER A 874 21.74 -13.55 27.82
N ALA A 875 22.72 -12.65 27.76
CA ALA A 875 24.14 -12.95 27.96
C ALA A 875 24.65 -12.18 29.19
N VAL A 876 25.57 -12.77 29.96
CA VAL A 876 26.20 -12.12 31.12
C VAL A 876 27.57 -11.57 30.71
N VAL A 877 27.77 -10.26 30.85
CA VAL A 877 29.00 -9.54 30.55
C VAL A 877 29.40 -8.76 31.82
N ASP A 878 30.57 -8.99 32.33
CA ASP A 878 31.08 -8.34 33.55
C ASP A 878 30.09 -8.40 34.74
N GLY A 879 29.35 -9.54 34.86
CA GLY A 879 28.38 -9.74 35.93
C GLY A 879 27.02 -9.06 35.68
N VAL A 880 26.83 -8.35 34.53
CA VAL A 880 25.57 -7.72 34.13
C VAL A 880 24.86 -8.58 33.09
N SER A 881 23.59 -8.88 33.32
CA SER A 881 22.74 -9.59 32.32
C SER A 881 22.23 -8.64 31.25
N LEU A 882 22.67 -8.84 30.03
CA LEU A 882 22.26 -8.07 28.86
C LEU A 882 21.32 -8.92 27.97
N VAL A 883 20.34 -8.28 27.34
CA VAL A 883 19.52 -8.95 26.30
C VAL A 883 20.45 -9.31 25.15
N ASN A 884 20.38 -10.56 24.69
CA ASN A 884 21.21 -11.05 23.60
C ASN A 884 20.44 -11.07 22.28
N PHE A 885 21.01 -10.45 21.27
CA PHE A 885 20.54 -10.48 19.89
C PHE A 885 21.60 -11.12 19.01
N GLU A 886 21.17 -12.01 18.13
CA GLU A 886 22.01 -12.66 17.14
C GLU A 886 21.53 -12.27 15.74
N ARG A 887 22.48 -12.06 14.83
CA ARG A 887 22.19 -11.80 13.43
C ARG A 887 22.32 -13.06 12.58
N THR A 888 21.45 -13.16 11.61
CA THR A 888 21.58 -14.13 10.54
C THR A 888 21.62 -13.40 9.21
N ASN A 889 22.66 -13.62 8.42
CA ASN A 889 22.79 -12.99 7.11
C ASN A 889 21.83 -13.62 6.10
N MET A 890 20.89 -12.85 5.64
CA MET A 890 19.90 -13.25 4.63
C MET A 890 20.42 -12.94 3.21
N PRO A 891 20.26 -13.85 2.25
CA PRO A 891 20.75 -13.64 0.90
C PRO A 891 19.95 -12.56 0.16
N ARG A 892 20.51 -12.05 -0.96
CA ARG A 892 19.81 -11.16 -1.86
C ARG A 892 18.60 -11.86 -2.50
N SER A 893 17.54 -11.10 -2.77
CA SER A 893 16.36 -11.57 -3.50
C SER A 893 16.38 -11.03 -4.93
N VAL A 894 16.04 -11.88 -5.90
CA VAL A 894 15.95 -11.52 -7.32
C VAL A 894 14.64 -12.07 -7.88
N ALA A 895 13.86 -11.25 -8.55
CA ALA A 895 12.65 -11.66 -9.24
C ALA A 895 12.48 -10.88 -10.55
N LEU A 896 12.20 -11.57 -11.64
CA LEU A 896 11.80 -10.99 -12.91
C LEU A 896 10.30 -11.22 -13.10
N ASP A 897 9.54 -10.13 -13.15
CA ASP A 897 8.11 -10.13 -13.38
C ASP A 897 7.81 -9.72 -14.82
N THR A 898 6.85 -10.39 -15.46
CA THR A 898 6.47 -10.13 -16.85
C THR A 898 4.95 -10.01 -16.97
N VAL A 899 4.49 -8.97 -17.64
CA VAL A 899 3.09 -8.82 -18.05
C VAL A 899 3.03 -8.79 -19.56
N ILE A 900 2.19 -9.63 -20.14
CA ILE A 900 1.88 -9.65 -21.56
C ILE A 900 0.41 -9.26 -21.70
N ARG A 901 0.15 -8.14 -22.39
CA ARG A 901 -1.19 -7.62 -22.62
C ARG A 901 -1.44 -7.52 -24.11
N TRP A 902 -2.44 -8.25 -24.57
CA TRP A 902 -2.87 -8.26 -25.96
C TRP A 902 -4.29 -7.68 -26.07
N THR A 903 -4.45 -6.64 -26.89
CA THR A 903 -5.70 -5.89 -27.02
C THR A 903 -6.16 -5.80 -28.48
N PRO A 904 -6.52 -6.95 -29.14
CA PRO A 904 -6.98 -6.94 -30.50
C PRO A 904 -8.35 -6.26 -30.62
N ARG A 905 -8.53 -5.48 -31.67
CA ARG A 905 -9.84 -4.92 -32.02
C ARG A 905 -10.70 -5.96 -32.70
N ILE A 906 -11.88 -6.20 -32.16
CA ILE A 906 -12.87 -7.14 -32.76
C ILE A 906 -13.74 -6.36 -33.75
N VAL A 907 -14.23 -5.19 -33.36
CA VAL A 907 -15.06 -4.29 -34.17
C VAL A 907 -14.62 -2.85 -33.84
N LYS A 908 -15.04 -1.88 -34.68
CA LYS A 908 -14.60 -0.47 -34.70
C LYS A 908 -14.51 0.26 -33.32
N ARG A 909 -15.17 -0.23 -32.26
CA ARG A 909 -15.16 0.35 -30.90
C ARG A 909 -15.08 -0.71 -29.81
N GLN A 910 -14.79 -1.96 -30.17
CA GLN A 910 -14.81 -3.08 -29.22
C GLN A 910 -13.46 -3.77 -29.22
N GLU A 911 -12.89 -3.95 -28.05
CA GLU A 911 -11.57 -4.54 -27.89
C GLU A 911 -11.66 -5.74 -26.93
N LEU A 912 -11.04 -6.85 -27.33
CA LEU A 912 -10.76 -7.95 -26.41
C LEU A 912 -9.45 -7.60 -25.68
N GLU A 913 -9.37 -7.86 -24.41
CA GLU A 913 -8.12 -7.77 -23.65
C GLU A 913 -7.77 -9.14 -23.08
N VAL A 914 -6.57 -9.59 -23.36
CA VAL A 914 -5.99 -10.77 -22.72
C VAL A 914 -4.72 -10.32 -22.00
N LYS A 915 -4.71 -10.41 -20.68
CA LYS A 915 -3.57 -10.04 -19.83
C LYS A 915 -3.04 -11.27 -19.10
N LEU A 916 -1.81 -11.64 -19.39
CA LEU A 916 -1.06 -12.67 -18.70
C LEU A 916 -0.04 -12.00 -17.77
N THR A 917 -0.16 -12.23 -16.48
CA THR A 917 0.78 -11.75 -15.46
C THR A 917 1.59 -12.94 -14.95
N ILE A 918 2.91 -12.83 -14.97
CA ILE A 918 3.83 -13.84 -14.45
C ILE A 918 4.76 -13.16 -13.46
N GLU A 919 4.57 -13.39 -12.18
CA GLU A 919 5.51 -12.97 -11.14
C GLU A 919 6.64 -14.00 -11.01
N ASN A 920 7.88 -13.55 -10.82
CA ASN A 920 9.09 -14.37 -10.67
C ASN A 920 9.19 -15.44 -11.77
N ILE A 921 9.20 -15.04 -13.05
CA ILE A 921 9.19 -15.94 -14.21
C ILE A 921 10.39 -16.91 -14.19
N THR A 922 11.52 -16.48 -13.63
CA THR A 922 12.74 -17.29 -13.47
C THR A 922 12.60 -18.35 -12.39
N ASN A 923 11.56 -18.30 -11.56
CA ASN A 923 11.36 -19.17 -10.41
C ASN A 923 12.53 -19.16 -9.43
N HIS A 924 13.16 -17.99 -9.22
CA HIS A 924 14.28 -17.85 -8.29
C HIS A 924 13.79 -18.06 -6.85
N LYS A 925 14.55 -18.85 -6.07
CA LYS A 925 14.24 -19.15 -4.67
C LYS A 925 14.79 -18.03 -3.78
N ASN A 926 13.88 -17.14 -3.35
CA ASN A 926 14.21 -16.00 -2.51
C ASN A 926 13.87 -16.30 -1.06
N MET A 927 14.86 -16.31 -0.18
CA MET A 927 14.67 -16.48 1.26
C MET A 927 14.25 -15.14 1.89
N ILE A 928 13.23 -15.16 2.77
CA ILE A 928 12.69 -13.97 3.44
C ILE A 928 12.88 -13.98 4.96
N ALA A 929 12.94 -15.16 5.56
CA ALA A 929 13.21 -15.33 6.98
C ALA A 929 13.80 -16.72 7.25
N VAL A 930 14.47 -16.86 8.38
CA VAL A 930 14.97 -18.14 8.90
C VAL A 930 14.75 -18.18 10.41
N ASN A 931 14.41 -19.33 10.94
CA ASN A 931 14.44 -19.60 12.37
C ASN A 931 15.33 -20.84 12.62
N ASP A 932 15.34 -21.37 13.85
CA ASP A 932 16.22 -22.49 14.23
C ASP A 932 15.92 -23.79 13.50
N THR A 933 14.74 -23.92 12.91
CA THR A 933 14.23 -25.18 12.35
C THR A 933 14.03 -25.15 10.84
N TYR A 934 13.66 -23.98 10.26
CA TYR A 934 13.35 -23.86 8.85
C TYR A 934 13.56 -22.46 8.28
N ALA A 935 13.61 -22.39 6.97
CA ALA A 935 13.60 -21.13 6.22
C ALA A 935 12.24 -20.85 5.56
N SER A 936 11.87 -19.58 5.48
CA SER A 936 10.69 -19.10 4.77
C SER A 936 11.10 -18.46 3.44
N TYR A 937 10.31 -18.65 2.40
CA TYR A 937 10.62 -18.20 1.05
C TYR A 937 9.49 -17.37 0.45
N GLU A 938 9.85 -16.46 -0.47
CA GLU A 938 8.89 -15.81 -1.36
C GLU A 938 8.24 -16.84 -2.29
N ARG A 939 7.06 -16.49 -2.79
CA ARG A 939 6.42 -17.27 -3.85
C ARG A 939 7.35 -17.37 -5.05
N GLY A 940 7.49 -18.55 -5.57
CA GLY A 940 8.14 -18.79 -6.84
C GLY A 940 7.28 -18.26 -8.00
N ARG A 941 7.48 -18.80 -9.19
CA ARG A 941 6.71 -18.36 -10.36
C ARG A 941 5.21 -18.51 -10.14
N THR A 942 4.49 -17.41 -10.23
CA THR A 942 3.03 -17.34 -10.12
C THR A 942 2.46 -16.78 -11.41
N ILE A 943 1.44 -17.44 -11.96
CA ILE A 943 0.77 -17.08 -13.21
C ILE A 943 -0.66 -16.67 -12.91
N ALA A 944 -1.09 -15.54 -13.47
CA ALA A 944 -2.48 -15.11 -13.47
C ALA A 944 -2.91 -14.71 -14.89
N LEU A 945 -4.13 -15.08 -15.26
CA LEU A 945 -4.74 -14.75 -16.55
C LEU A 945 -5.99 -13.89 -16.30
N GLU A 946 -6.09 -12.80 -17.03
CA GLU A 946 -7.29 -11.95 -17.07
C GLU A 946 -7.77 -11.81 -18.53
N ILE A 947 -9.06 -11.99 -18.76
CA ILE A 947 -9.71 -11.80 -20.05
C ILE A 947 -10.78 -10.72 -19.86
N GLY A 948 -10.72 -9.69 -20.68
CA GLY A 948 -11.61 -8.54 -20.62
C GLY A 948 -12.20 -8.19 -22.00
N TYR A 949 -13.35 -7.53 -21.98
CA TYR A 949 -14.02 -7.00 -23.14
C TYR A 949 -14.39 -5.54 -22.88
N ASP A 950 -13.92 -4.67 -23.77
CA ASP A 950 -14.12 -3.23 -23.72
C ASP A 950 -15.03 -2.82 -24.89
N PHE A 951 -16.14 -2.06 -24.63
CA PHE A 951 -17.17 -1.70 -25.58
C PHE A 951 -17.64 -0.24 -25.51
#